data_6f6a315d2a9021b387cbea34ee0ebf78
#
_entry.id   6f6a315d2a9021b387cbea34ee0ebf78
#
_cell.length_a   1.000
_cell.length_b   1.000
_cell.length_c   1.000
_cell.angle_alpha   90.00
_cell.angle_beta   90.00
_cell.angle_gamma   90.00
#
_symmetry.space_group_name_H-M   'P 1'
#
loop_
_entity.id
_entity.type
_entity.pdbx_description
1 polymer ?
#
loop_
_entity_poly.entity_id
_entity_poly.type
_entity_poly.pdbx_seq_one_letter_code
_entity_poly.pdbx_strand_id
1 'polypeptide(L)'
;MPEKEEFKREYLESIAQNCSKPFAECSRMERYIALAAMIRECCSGVRAETLRRRAANNEKIVYYFSMEFLIGRLLENYLILLGIRDMTAEMLADLGEDLDALLECERDPGLGNGGLGRLAACYLDSLASEDVPCVGMGLRYRYGLFRQRIQSGRQTEEPDDWHADGYPWENAVPSEAVDVRFGGHVERREENGRMIYELCDYQVVRATPYDVPILGYGAHAVNNLRLWRSGPVHKQLDLDAFNAGDYSRALKANNDAEAITCLLYPDDNTPSGQRLRLQQEYFLVSAGLQSMIRTFRSTGLSWEHLPERVAIHTNDTHPALCVPELMRILMDEEGLSWEKAWDITCRTISYTNHTVMPEALEKWPVQLMQDLLPRQFQIIEEIDRRWRESFDTSVPGWHARQQATAVIGGGSVRMANLSVIGGHSVNGVAALHTEILKNTVLSDFYAVSPEKFNNKTNGVSHRRFLLQSNPGLAAYITERIGDGWITAPEKLEDLLAYKDDTESLRELAKVKLAAKEKLCAYIARDFGIACSTDGVIDVQVKRIHAYKRQLLNAFKILALYDRLKDDPDAAVPTSTFVFAGKAAHSYAFAKESIRFVCAVADLVNSDPVVSKHMKVVFMENFGVTMGQRIYPAADISEQISTAGKEASGTGCMKFMMNGAVTLGTLDGANVEIRDRVGAENISIFGLTSEETERYTTQGGYNARECAESDPVLARVLAHLTDNSLGSRFWDLEDALLKYNDEFFVLRDFAPYLAAWDTLAAETGNLSFHRKSLINIAKSGWFSSDRAVGEYVTDIWHIR
;
A
#
# COMPACT_ATOMS: atom_id res chain seq x y z
N MET A 1 -12.74 26.60 -16.98
CA MET A 1 -12.04 26.95 -15.72
C MET A 1 -12.66 28.22 -15.18
N PRO A 2 -12.89 28.39 -13.87
CA PRO A 2 -13.35 29.66 -13.31
C PRO A 2 -12.32 30.78 -13.59
N GLU A 3 -12.76 32.01 -13.72
CA GLU A 3 -11.85 33.15 -13.74
C GLU A 3 -11.27 33.40 -12.33
N LYS A 4 -10.02 33.83 -12.21
CA LYS A 4 -9.31 34.04 -10.93
C LYS A 4 -10.12 34.85 -9.92
N GLU A 5 -10.78 35.94 -10.37
CA GLU A 5 -11.57 36.79 -9.48
C GLU A 5 -12.87 36.11 -9.00
N GLU A 6 -13.47 35.27 -9.82
CA GLU A 6 -14.62 34.46 -9.41
C GLU A 6 -14.20 33.40 -8.38
N PHE A 7 -13.13 32.68 -8.63
CA PHE A 7 -12.56 31.69 -7.69
C PHE A 7 -12.17 32.34 -6.35
N LYS A 8 -11.59 33.56 -6.40
CA LYS A 8 -11.25 34.31 -5.17
C LYS A 8 -12.51 34.71 -4.39
N ARG A 9 -13.56 35.12 -5.06
CA ARG A 9 -14.84 35.43 -4.40
C ARG A 9 -15.43 34.20 -3.72
N GLU A 10 -15.51 33.08 -4.42
CA GLU A 10 -16.01 31.82 -3.89
C GLU A 10 -15.19 31.35 -2.67
N TYR A 11 -13.88 31.52 -2.73
CA TYR A 11 -13.01 31.21 -1.59
C TYR A 11 -13.28 32.10 -0.38
N LEU A 12 -13.45 33.39 -0.56
CA LEU A 12 -13.77 34.30 0.56
C LEU A 12 -15.18 34.05 1.11
N GLU A 13 -16.13 33.63 0.27
CA GLU A 13 -17.45 33.17 0.72
C GLU A 13 -17.33 31.87 1.55
N SER A 14 -16.52 30.91 1.11
CA SER A 14 -16.23 29.68 1.87
C SER A 14 -15.57 29.99 3.23
N ILE A 15 -14.65 30.96 3.30
CA ILE A 15 -14.06 31.45 4.56
C ILE A 15 -15.17 32.00 5.49
N ALA A 16 -16.04 32.85 4.96
CA ALA A 16 -17.11 33.45 5.76
C ALA A 16 -18.08 32.37 6.32
N GLN A 17 -18.41 31.37 5.50
CA GLN A 17 -19.30 30.27 5.88
C GLN A 17 -18.67 29.34 6.92
N ASN A 18 -17.43 28.93 6.73
CA ASN A 18 -16.78 27.94 7.58
C ASN A 18 -16.17 28.54 8.84
N CYS A 19 -15.69 29.79 8.80
CA CYS A 19 -14.93 30.40 9.89
C CYS A 19 -15.72 31.49 10.63
N SER A 20 -16.73 32.07 10.01
CA SER A 20 -17.48 33.25 10.56
C SER A 20 -16.57 34.43 10.93
N LYS A 21 -15.46 34.59 10.22
CA LYS A 21 -14.43 35.62 10.39
C LYS A 21 -13.94 36.13 9.04
N PRO A 22 -13.40 37.36 8.95
CA PRO A 22 -12.70 37.81 7.75
C PRO A 22 -11.38 37.03 7.56
N PHE A 23 -10.95 36.88 6.31
CA PHE A 23 -9.73 36.13 5.92
C PHE A 23 -8.50 36.49 6.77
N ALA A 24 -8.28 37.79 7.04
CA ALA A 24 -7.13 38.26 7.80
C ALA A 24 -7.08 37.76 9.25
N GLU A 25 -8.22 37.41 9.83
CA GLU A 25 -8.32 36.90 11.21
C GLU A 25 -8.31 35.37 11.30
N CYS A 26 -8.38 34.68 10.15
CA CYS A 26 -8.33 33.22 10.12
C CYS A 26 -6.93 32.71 10.30
N SER A 27 -6.78 31.64 11.07
CA SER A 27 -5.55 30.84 11.12
C SER A 27 -5.31 30.16 9.76
N ARG A 28 -4.06 29.77 9.51
CA ARG A 28 -3.74 29.03 8.27
C ARG A 28 -4.52 27.73 8.15
N MET A 29 -4.75 27.01 9.24
CA MET A 29 -5.58 25.80 9.27
C MET A 29 -7.03 26.09 8.86
N GLU A 30 -7.65 27.16 9.35
CA GLU A 30 -9.00 27.56 8.96
C GLU A 30 -9.06 27.92 7.45
N ARG A 31 -8.03 28.59 6.93
CA ARG A 31 -7.89 28.91 5.49
C ARG A 31 -7.77 27.64 4.64
N TYR A 32 -6.97 26.66 5.12
CA TYR A 32 -6.86 25.35 4.47
C TYR A 32 -8.20 24.62 4.43
N ILE A 33 -8.90 24.52 5.56
CA ILE A 33 -10.20 23.84 5.65
C ILE A 33 -11.22 24.46 4.68
N ALA A 34 -11.27 25.78 4.63
CA ALA A 34 -12.20 26.50 3.74
C ALA A 34 -11.87 26.26 2.25
N LEU A 35 -10.57 26.27 1.86
CA LEU A 35 -10.16 25.97 0.50
C LEU A 35 -10.50 24.52 0.11
N ALA A 36 -10.15 23.58 0.98
CA ALA A 36 -10.43 22.17 0.75
C ALA A 36 -11.95 21.87 0.67
N ALA A 37 -12.76 22.53 1.50
CA ALA A 37 -14.21 22.40 1.45
C ALA A 37 -14.78 22.91 0.11
N MET A 38 -14.30 24.05 -0.37
CA MET A 38 -14.69 24.60 -1.68
C MET A 38 -14.33 23.65 -2.83
N ILE A 39 -13.10 23.12 -2.83
CA ILE A 39 -12.68 22.14 -3.86
C ILE A 39 -13.52 20.86 -3.78
N ARG A 40 -13.84 20.38 -2.60
CA ARG A 40 -14.75 19.23 -2.43
C ARG A 40 -16.13 19.49 -3.00
N GLU A 41 -16.67 20.70 -2.85
CA GLU A 41 -17.96 21.10 -3.43
C GLU A 41 -17.91 21.06 -4.97
N CYS A 42 -16.82 21.54 -5.58
CA CYS A 42 -16.60 21.41 -7.02
C CYS A 42 -16.62 19.92 -7.44
N CYS A 43 -15.92 19.04 -6.70
CA CYS A 43 -15.96 17.59 -6.94
C CYS A 43 -17.38 17.01 -6.82
N SER A 44 -18.22 17.52 -5.91
CA SER A 44 -19.59 17.05 -5.71
C SER A 44 -20.48 17.36 -6.92
N GLY A 45 -20.31 18.50 -7.56
CA GLY A 45 -21.00 18.85 -8.80
C GLY A 45 -20.66 17.87 -9.95
N VAL A 46 -19.38 17.63 -10.19
CA VAL A 46 -18.89 16.68 -11.20
C VAL A 46 -19.37 15.25 -10.87
N ARG A 47 -19.36 14.86 -9.59
CA ARG A 47 -19.86 13.55 -9.15
C ARG A 47 -21.33 13.36 -9.50
N ALA A 48 -22.18 14.34 -9.24
CA ALA A 48 -23.60 14.24 -9.55
C ALA A 48 -23.87 14.06 -11.05
N GLU A 49 -23.09 14.70 -11.90
CA GLU A 49 -23.16 14.53 -13.35
C GLU A 49 -22.65 13.14 -13.78
N THR A 50 -21.49 12.71 -13.24
CA THR A 50 -20.91 11.39 -13.46
C THR A 50 -21.92 10.29 -13.12
N LEU A 51 -22.57 10.37 -11.96
CA LEU A 51 -23.55 9.37 -11.52
C LEU A 51 -24.79 9.34 -12.43
N ARG A 52 -25.30 10.51 -12.86
CA ARG A 52 -26.45 10.57 -13.79
C ARG A 52 -26.11 9.94 -15.15
N ARG A 53 -24.93 10.24 -15.71
CA ARG A 53 -24.47 9.68 -16.98
C ARG A 53 -24.32 8.17 -16.89
N ARG A 54 -23.66 7.67 -15.86
CA ARG A 54 -23.42 6.22 -15.65
C ARG A 54 -24.72 5.44 -15.45
N ALA A 55 -25.66 6.01 -14.69
CA ALA A 55 -26.99 5.41 -14.52
C ALA A 55 -27.77 5.34 -15.84
N ALA A 56 -27.71 6.40 -16.66
CA ALA A 56 -28.37 6.40 -17.98
C ALA A 56 -27.78 5.36 -18.94
N ASN A 57 -26.48 5.12 -18.87
CA ASN A 57 -25.76 4.15 -19.70
C ASN A 57 -25.80 2.73 -19.12
N ASN A 58 -26.31 2.54 -17.93
CA ASN A 58 -26.28 1.27 -17.21
C ASN A 58 -24.86 0.68 -17.11
N GLU A 59 -23.88 1.48 -16.76
CA GLU A 59 -22.48 1.05 -16.72
C GLU A 59 -22.21 0.04 -15.60
N LYS A 60 -21.28 -0.89 -15.84
CA LYS A 60 -20.84 -1.87 -14.84
C LYS A 60 -19.94 -1.18 -13.82
N ILE A 61 -20.17 -1.42 -12.52
CA ILE A 61 -19.46 -0.78 -11.42
C ILE A 61 -18.50 -1.77 -10.76
N VAL A 62 -17.25 -1.37 -10.57
CA VAL A 62 -16.26 -2.09 -9.76
C VAL A 62 -16.42 -1.71 -8.29
N TYR A 63 -16.56 -2.68 -7.42
CA TYR A 63 -16.46 -2.53 -5.97
C TYR A 63 -15.13 -3.12 -5.53
N TYR A 64 -14.17 -2.21 -5.22
CA TYR A 64 -12.80 -2.57 -4.88
C TYR A 64 -12.65 -2.62 -3.36
N PHE A 65 -12.63 -3.83 -2.79
CA PHE A 65 -12.53 -4.06 -1.35
C PHE A 65 -11.07 -4.13 -0.91
N SER A 66 -10.68 -3.27 0.02
CA SER A 66 -9.34 -3.27 0.61
C SER A 66 -9.38 -2.84 2.07
N MET A 67 -8.58 -3.51 2.90
CA MET A 67 -8.38 -3.09 4.31
C MET A 67 -7.61 -1.78 4.43
N GLU A 68 -6.90 -1.38 3.36
CA GLU A 68 -6.05 -0.20 3.35
C GLU A 68 -6.32 0.67 2.13
N PHE A 69 -6.40 2.00 2.35
CA PHE A 69 -6.36 3.01 1.30
C PHE A 69 -5.44 4.15 1.72
N LEU A 70 -4.17 4.09 1.32
CA LEU A 70 -3.17 5.10 1.68
C LEU A 70 -3.21 6.26 0.67
N ILE A 71 -4.24 7.11 0.80
CA ILE A 71 -4.58 8.14 -0.19
C ILE A 71 -3.61 9.34 -0.18
N GLY A 72 -2.98 9.66 0.96
CA GLY A 72 -2.13 10.83 1.11
C GLY A 72 -2.92 12.15 1.15
N ARG A 73 -2.23 13.27 1.05
CA ARG A 73 -2.84 14.61 0.97
C ARG A 73 -3.59 14.78 -0.36
N LEU A 74 -4.72 15.46 -0.35
CA LEU A 74 -5.60 15.60 -1.51
C LEU A 74 -5.62 17.01 -2.10
N LEU A 75 -5.39 18.08 -1.32
CA LEU A 75 -5.57 19.44 -1.79
C LEU A 75 -4.70 19.73 -3.02
N GLU A 76 -3.39 19.61 -2.92
CA GLU A 76 -2.49 19.87 -4.05
C GLU A 76 -2.79 18.94 -5.23
N ASN A 77 -3.06 17.66 -4.94
CA ASN A 77 -3.42 16.70 -5.97
C ASN A 77 -4.67 17.16 -6.77
N TYR A 78 -5.72 17.58 -6.08
CA TYR A 78 -6.94 18.02 -6.75
C TYR A 78 -6.78 19.35 -7.48
N LEU A 79 -5.98 20.30 -6.97
CA LEU A 79 -5.64 21.52 -7.69
C LEU A 79 -4.92 21.21 -9.01
N ILE A 80 -4.03 20.21 -9.04
CA ILE A 80 -3.35 19.75 -10.25
C ILE A 80 -4.33 19.05 -11.19
N LEU A 81 -5.15 18.12 -10.69
CA LEU A 81 -6.12 17.38 -11.50
C LEU A 81 -7.18 18.30 -12.13
N LEU A 82 -7.53 19.40 -11.46
CA LEU A 82 -8.42 20.45 -11.95
C LEU A 82 -7.71 21.44 -12.89
N GLY A 83 -6.38 21.44 -12.95
CA GLY A 83 -5.59 22.40 -13.73
C GLY A 83 -5.62 23.83 -13.17
N ILE A 84 -5.83 24.01 -11.86
CA ILE A 84 -5.98 25.33 -11.22
C ILE A 84 -4.92 25.64 -10.15
N ARG A 85 -3.87 24.80 -10.04
CA ARG A 85 -2.84 24.97 -8.97
C ARG A 85 -2.17 26.36 -9.03
N ASP A 86 -1.71 26.77 -10.21
CA ASP A 86 -0.97 28.02 -10.37
C ASP A 86 -1.90 29.22 -10.15
N MET A 87 -3.11 29.20 -10.70
CA MET A 87 -4.14 30.21 -10.44
C MET A 87 -4.45 30.32 -8.94
N THR A 88 -4.52 29.20 -8.22
CA THR A 88 -4.74 29.17 -6.77
C THR A 88 -3.56 29.79 -6.02
N ALA A 89 -2.32 29.48 -6.42
CA ALA A 89 -1.13 30.07 -5.84
C ALA A 89 -1.10 31.61 -6.01
N GLU A 90 -1.40 32.10 -7.21
CA GLU A 90 -1.49 33.54 -7.48
C GLU A 90 -2.61 34.21 -6.66
N MET A 91 -3.78 33.59 -6.59
CA MET A 91 -4.93 34.09 -5.81
C MET A 91 -4.59 34.20 -4.32
N LEU A 92 -3.92 33.19 -3.74
CA LEU A 92 -3.49 33.21 -2.36
C LEU A 92 -2.41 34.26 -2.11
N ALA A 93 -1.47 34.45 -3.04
CA ALA A 93 -0.45 35.51 -2.97
C ALA A 93 -1.08 36.91 -2.96
N ASP A 94 -2.14 37.14 -3.75
CA ASP A 94 -2.92 38.40 -3.73
C ASP A 94 -3.60 38.66 -2.35
N LEU A 95 -3.86 37.59 -1.59
CA LEU A 95 -4.40 37.65 -0.23
C LEU A 95 -3.33 37.65 0.86
N GLY A 96 -2.04 37.62 0.51
CA GLY A 96 -0.91 37.60 1.42
C GLY A 96 -0.65 36.23 2.09
N GLU A 97 -1.09 35.14 1.45
CA GLU A 97 -0.85 33.76 1.89
C GLU A 97 -0.01 32.97 0.86
N ASP A 98 0.79 32.04 1.34
CA ASP A 98 1.61 31.14 0.53
C ASP A 98 0.93 29.77 0.41
N LEU A 99 0.72 29.31 -0.83
CA LEU A 99 0.09 27.99 -1.09
C LEU A 99 0.91 26.86 -0.45
N ASP A 100 2.23 26.84 -0.61
CA ASP A 100 3.04 25.74 -0.09
C ASP A 100 2.96 25.65 1.44
N ALA A 101 2.95 26.79 2.13
CA ALA A 101 2.75 26.84 3.56
C ALA A 101 1.33 26.42 3.99
N LEU A 102 0.33 26.69 3.17
CA LEU A 102 -1.05 26.26 3.42
C LEU A 102 -1.22 24.74 3.20
N LEU A 103 -0.56 24.17 2.19
CA LEU A 103 -0.55 22.74 1.94
C LEU A 103 0.07 21.93 3.09
N GLU A 104 1.01 22.52 3.86
CA GLU A 104 1.59 21.87 5.05
C GLU A 104 0.59 21.70 6.20
N CYS A 105 -0.57 22.36 6.17
CA CYS A 105 -1.63 22.15 7.17
C CYS A 105 -2.34 20.81 6.98
N GLU A 106 -2.35 20.25 5.76
CA GLU A 106 -2.99 18.97 5.49
C GLU A 106 -2.19 17.81 6.06
N ARG A 107 -2.86 16.91 6.79
CA ARG A 107 -2.26 15.68 7.31
C ARG A 107 -2.45 14.52 6.34
N ASP A 108 -1.46 13.61 6.26
CA ASP A 108 -1.64 12.30 5.61
C ASP A 108 -2.58 11.45 6.46
N PRO A 109 -3.74 11.00 5.98
CA PRO A 109 -4.55 10.06 6.73
C PRO A 109 -3.87 8.68 6.76
N GLY A 110 -3.64 8.16 7.97
CA GLY A 110 -2.95 6.90 8.21
C GLY A 110 -3.79 5.66 7.90
N LEU A 111 -4.56 5.67 6.81
CA LEU A 111 -5.50 4.61 6.42
C LEU A 111 -4.83 3.46 5.65
N GLY A 112 -3.53 3.33 5.76
CA GLY A 112 -2.74 2.25 5.15
C GLY A 112 -1.33 2.17 5.74
N ASN A 113 -0.67 1.03 5.53
CA ASN A 113 0.68 0.78 6.02
C ASN A 113 1.75 1.02 4.95
N GLY A 114 1.52 0.53 3.73
CA GLY A 114 2.57 0.52 2.69
C GLY A 114 2.06 0.23 1.30
N GLY A 115 2.69 -0.74 0.62
CA GLY A 115 2.47 -1.05 -0.80
C GLY A 115 1.03 -1.38 -1.14
N LEU A 116 0.37 -2.23 -0.34
CA LEU A 116 -1.03 -2.65 -0.57
C LEU A 116 -1.99 -1.45 -0.59
N GLY A 117 -1.95 -0.64 0.47
CA GLY A 117 -2.85 0.52 0.61
C GLY A 117 -2.55 1.62 -0.40
N ARG A 118 -1.27 1.83 -0.74
CA ARG A 118 -0.93 2.82 -1.76
C ARG A 118 -1.29 2.35 -3.17
N LEU A 119 -1.19 1.05 -3.46
CA LEU A 119 -1.65 0.47 -4.72
C LEU A 119 -3.15 0.71 -4.92
N ALA A 120 -3.96 0.39 -3.89
CA ALA A 120 -5.40 0.65 -3.92
C ALA A 120 -5.72 2.12 -4.21
N ALA A 121 -5.00 3.05 -3.58
CA ALA A 121 -5.16 4.48 -3.83
C ALA A 121 -4.72 4.91 -5.25
N CYS A 122 -3.63 4.33 -5.80
CA CYS A 122 -3.22 4.55 -7.19
C CYS A 122 -4.26 4.03 -8.19
N TYR A 123 -4.85 2.87 -7.91
CA TYR A 123 -5.89 2.31 -8.78
C TYR A 123 -7.17 3.16 -8.77
N LEU A 124 -7.56 3.72 -7.62
CA LEU A 124 -8.69 4.65 -7.57
C LEU A 124 -8.43 5.91 -8.42
N ASP A 125 -7.21 6.48 -8.36
CA ASP A 125 -6.79 7.62 -9.21
C ASP A 125 -6.92 7.27 -10.69
N SER A 126 -6.36 6.13 -11.10
CA SER A 126 -6.41 5.68 -12.50
C SER A 126 -7.84 5.37 -12.96
N LEU A 127 -8.64 4.67 -12.14
CA LEU A 127 -10.04 4.36 -12.48
C LEU A 127 -10.88 5.63 -12.66
N ALA A 128 -10.63 6.67 -11.86
CA ALA A 128 -11.32 7.95 -12.03
C ALA A 128 -10.82 8.71 -13.27
N SER A 129 -9.52 8.65 -13.55
CA SER A 129 -8.91 9.34 -14.70
C SER A 129 -9.27 8.69 -16.04
N GLU A 130 -9.44 7.37 -16.07
CA GLU A 130 -9.88 6.57 -17.22
C GLU A 130 -11.42 6.48 -17.33
N ASP A 131 -12.14 7.22 -16.49
CA ASP A 131 -13.61 7.23 -16.41
C ASP A 131 -14.26 5.85 -16.21
N VAL A 132 -13.59 4.97 -15.49
CA VAL A 132 -14.12 3.65 -15.14
C VAL A 132 -14.92 3.73 -13.83
N PRO A 133 -16.19 3.29 -13.80
CA PRO A 133 -17.01 3.33 -12.59
C PRO A 133 -16.43 2.48 -11.47
N CYS A 134 -16.10 3.11 -10.35
CA CYS A 134 -15.56 2.40 -9.20
C CYS A 134 -16.04 2.98 -7.87
N VAL A 135 -16.23 2.08 -6.89
CA VAL A 135 -16.39 2.44 -5.49
C VAL A 135 -15.34 1.67 -4.69
N GLY A 136 -14.37 2.39 -4.12
CA GLY A 136 -13.48 1.79 -3.12
C GLY A 136 -14.24 1.53 -1.81
N MET A 137 -14.07 0.33 -1.26
CA MET A 137 -14.68 -0.09 0.00
C MET A 137 -13.60 -0.33 1.04
N GLY A 138 -13.55 0.51 2.09
CA GLY A 138 -12.53 0.46 3.12
C GLY A 138 -13.07 0.77 4.52
N LEU A 139 -12.18 0.79 5.51
CA LEU A 139 -12.52 1.12 6.90
C LEU A 139 -11.99 2.51 7.27
N ARG A 140 -12.80 3.26 8.01
CA ARG A 140 -12.44 4.57 8.57
C ARG A 140 -11.80 4.40 9.93
N TYR A 141 -10.51 4.03 9.94
CA TYR A 141 -9.78 3.89 11.19
C TYR A 141 -9.64 5.22 11.92
N ARG A 142 -9.98 5.25 13.20
CA ARG A 142 -9.92 6.47 14.02
C ARG A 142 -8.49 6.96 14.19
N TYR A 143 -7.55 6.05 14.45
CA TYR A 143 -6.15 6.37 14.73
C TYR A 143 -5.19 5.81 13.67
N GLY A 144 -5.72 5.41 12.51
CA GLY A 144 -4.91 4.88 11.43
C GLY A 144 -4.08 3.67 11.82
N LEU A 145 -2.87 3.54 11.24
CA LEU A 145 -1.90 2.52 11.67
C LEU A 145 -1.32 2.91 13.03
N PHE A 146 -0.47 3.87 13.09
CA PHE A 146 0.11 4.60 14.23
C PHE A 146 1.06 5.68 13.72
N ARG A 147 1.35 6.67 14.54
CA ARG A 147 2.43 7.62 14.31
C ARG A 147 3.72 7.06 14.91
N GLN A 148 4.76 6.92 14.07
CA GLN A 148 6.07 6.46 14.52
C GLN A 148 6.88 7.62 15.08
N ARG A 149 7.51 7.38 16.24
CA ARG A 149 8.56 8.22 16.81
C ARG A 149 9.82 7.41 17.04
N ILE A 150 10.97 8.06 16.88
CA ILE A 150 12.26 7.48 17.24
C ILE A 150 12.76 8.15 18.53
N GLN A 151 12.75 7.40 19.62
CA GLN A 151 13.20 7.86 20.93
C GLN A 151 14.39 7.03 21.37
N SER A 152 15.54 7.68 21.56
CA SER A 152 16.81 7.00 21.90
C SER A 152 17.13 5.85 20.93
N GLY A 153 16.96 6.09 19.63
CA GLY A 153 17.19 5.12 18.56
C GLY A 153 16.14 3.99 18.43
N ARG A 154 15.04 4.04 19.21
CA ARG A 154 14.00 2.98 19.20
C ARG A 154 12.69 3.51 18.68
N GLN A 155 11.99 2.69 17.91
CA GLN A 155 10.62 2.98 17.52
C GLN A 155 9.68 2.94 18.73
N THR A 156 8.92 4.02 18.91
CA THR A 156 7.72 4.09 19.75
C THR A 156 6.52 4.45 18.89
N GLU A 157 5.33 4.03 19.31
CA GLU A 157 4.10 4.23 18.56
C GLU A 157 3.14 5.14 19.34
N GLU A 158 2.59 6.12 18.64
CA GLU A 158 1.56 7.03 19.13
C GLU A 158 0.29 6.88 18.26
N PRO A 159 -0.91 7.13 18.81
CA PRO A 159 -2.11 7.20 17.98
C PRO A 159 -1.96 8.26 16.87
N ASP A 160 -2.30 7.91 15.64
CA ASP A 160 -2.31 8.86 14.53
C ASP A 160 -3.69 9.50 14.39
N ASP A 161 -3.93 10.57 15.16
CA ASP A 161 -5.19 11.32 15.12
C ASP A 161 -5.20 12.26 13.89
N TRP A 162 -5.28 11.64 12.70
CA TRP A 162 -5.20 12.32 11.41
C TRP A 162 -6.35 13.31 11.17
N HIS A 163 -7.44 13.20 11.91
CA HIS A 163 -8.65 14.04 11.77
C HIS A 163 -8.87 14.98 12.96
N ALA A 164 -7.89 15.17 13.85
CA ALA A 164 -8.03 15.98 15.07
C ALA A 164 -8.47 17.42 14.80
N ASP A 165 -7.99 18.00 13.67
CA ASP A 165 -8.35 19.37 13.27
C ASP A 165 -9.54 19.40 12.28
N GLY A 166 -10.23 18.25 12.10
CA GLY A 166 -11.23 18.02 11.07
C GLY A 166 -10.60 17.45 9.79
N TYR A 167 -11.41 16.76 9.00
CA TYR A 167 -10.99 16.24 7.69
C TYR A 167 -11.98 16.69 6.61
N PRO A 168 -11.67 17.76 5.88
CA PRO A 168 -12.64 18.41 5.00
C PRO A 168 -13.06 17.58 3.77
N TRP A 169 -12.35 16.48 3.46
CA TRP A 169 -12.56 15.68 2.26
C TRP A 169 -13.66 14.64 2.37
N GLU A 170 -14.09 14.27 3.58
CA GLU A 170 -15.11 13.26 3.77
C GLU A 170 -16.49 13.85 4.04
N ASN A 171 -17.53 13.14 3.57
CA ASN A 171 -18.92 13.39 3.92
C ASN A 171 -19.52 12.18 4.62
N ALA A 172 -20.01 12.35 5.84
CA ALA A 172 -20.81 11.31 6.49
C ALA A 172 -22.17 11.17 5.78
N VAL A 173 -22.61 9.91 5.55
CA VAL A 173 -23.90 9.60 4.93
C VAL A 173 -24.72 8.70 5.84
N PRO A 174 -25.18 9.18 7.02
CA PRO A 174 -25.88 8.35 8.02
C PRO A 174 -27.17 7.70 7.50
N SER A 175 -27.80 8.28 6.49
CA SER A 175 -28.99 7.72 5.83
C SER A 175 -28.71 6.40 5.08
N GLU A 176 -27.46 6.13 4.78
CA GLU A 176 -27.02 4.89 4.12
C GLU A 176 -26.34 3.92 5.10
N ALA A 177 -26.40 4.18 6.39
CA ALA A 177 -25.86 3.28 7.39
C ALA A 177 -26.54 1.90 7.31
N VAL A 178 -25.77 0.86 7.63
CA VAL A 178 -26.23 -0.54 7.66
C VAL A 178 -25.83 -1.19 8.97
N ASP A 179 -26.49 -2.30 9.30
CA ASP A 179 -26.23 -3.06 10.51
C ASP A 179 -25.48 -4.34 10.20
N VAL A 180 -24.36 -4.56 10.89
CA VAL A 180 -23.54 -5.76 10.77
C VAL A 180 -23.74 -6.63 12.01
N ARG A 181 -23.97 -7.93 11.81
CA ARG A 181 -24.31 -8.89 12.86
C ARG A 181 -23.12 -9.80 13.15
N PHE A 182 -22.85 -10.02 14.44
CA PHE A 182 -21.78 -10.89 14.90
C PHE A 182 -22.27 -11.87 15.97
N GLY A 183 -21.75 -13.10 15.95
CA GLY A 183 -22.06 -14.13 16.94
C GLY A 183 -23.47 -14.68 16.80
N GLY A 184 -24.02 -15.17 17.92
CA GLY A 184 -25.31 -15.82 17.94
C GLY A 184 -25.25 -17.28 17.46
N HIS A 185 -26.40 -17.79 17.06
CA HIS A 185 -26.55 -19.14 16.53
C HIS A 185 -27.57 -19.18 15.39
N VAL A 186 -27.51 -20.22 14.56
CA VAL A 186 -28.42 -20.37 13.40
C VAL A 186 -29.52 -21.36 13.72
N GLU A 187 -30.75 -20.87 13.70
CA GLU A 187 -31.95 -21.73 13.72
C GLU A 187 -32.35 -22.14 12.29
N ARG A 188 -32.84 -23.37 12.15
CA ARG A 188 -33.30 -23.91 10.87
C ARG A 188 -34.76 -24.26 10.97
N ARG A 189 -35.54 -23.78 10.02
CA ARG A 189 -36.97 -24.13 9.90
C ARG A 189 -37.32 -24.43 8.46
N GLU A 190 -38.23 -25.35 8.25
CA GLU A 190 -38.79 -25.61 6.94
C GLU A 190 -40.10 -24.79 6.77
N GLU A 191 -40.17 -24.02 5.69
CA GLU A 191 -41.34 -23.21 5.40
C GLU A 191 -41.60 -23.33 3.88
N ASN A 192 -42.85 -23.82 3.54
CA ASN A 192 -43.27 -24.02 2.14
C ASN A 192 -42.32 -24.92 1.31
N GLY A 193 -41.72 -25.94 1.93
CA GLY A 193 -40.80 -26.87 1.28
C GLY A 193 -39.40 -26.29 1.06
N ARG A 194 -39.11 -25.15 1.67
CA ARG A 194 -37.81 -24.50 1.62
C ARG A 194 -37.18 -24.41 3.04
N MET A 195 -35.88 -24.68 3.13
CA MET A 195 -35.13 -24.49 4.36
C MET A 195 -34.79 -23.00 4.55
N ILE A 196 -35.22 -22.43 5.65
CA ILE A 196 -34.90 -21.06 6.07
C ILE A 196 -33.87 -21.12 7.19
N TYR A 197 -32.88 -20.27 7.11
CA TYR A 197 -31.82 -20.11 8.11
C TYR A 197 -31.96 -18.74 8.75
N GLU A 198 -32.15 -18.70 10.05
CA GLU A 198 -32.34 -17.47 10.82
C GLU A 198 -31.22 -17.34 11.88
N LEU A 199 -30.50 -16.20 11.85
CA LEU A 199 -29.52 -15.91 12.87
C LEU A 199 -30.20 -15.31 14.10
N CYS A 200 -29.98 -15.94 15.27
CA CYS A 200 -30.57 -15.57 16.56
C CYS A 200 -29.52 -15.16 17.56
N ASP A 201 -29.87 -14.36 18.57
CA ASP A 201 -29.03 -13.94 19.71
C ASP A 201 -27.70 -13.27 19.30
N TYR A 202 -27.68 -12.55 18.18
CA TYR A 202 -26.50 -11.88 17.63
C TYR A 202 -26.30 -10.48 18.21
N GLN A 203 -25.05 -10.01 18.16
CA GLN A 203 -24.69 -8.63 18.42
C GLN A 203 -24.78 -7.78 17.14
N VAL A 204 -25.18 -6.53 17.25
CA VAL A 204 -25.30 -5.62 16.11
C VAL A 204 -24.36 -4.44 16.28
N VAL A 205 -23.59 -4.16 15.22
CA VAL A 205 -22.75 -2.99 15.12
C VAL A 205 -23.20 -2.17 13.93
N ARG A 206 -23.42 -0.87 14.12
CA ARG A 206 -23.77 0.07 13.06
C ARG A 206 -22.54 0.40 12.23
N ALA A 207 -22.65 0.22 10.92
CA ALA A 207 -21.67 0.70 9.94
C ALA A 207 -22.21 2.00 9.32
N THR A 208 -21.53 3.11 9.59
CA THR A 208 -21.87 4.41 9.02
C THR A 208 -20.85 4.75 7.93
N PRO A 209 -21.29 5.01 6.68
CA PRO A 209 -20.37 5.33 5.60
C PRO A 209 -19.95 6.80 5.62
N TYR A 210 -18.68 7.02 5.28
CA TYR A 210 -18.06 8.30 5.01
C TYR A 210 -17.50 8.25 3.59
N ASP A 211 -17.97 9.13 2.74
CA ASP A 211 -17.62 9.18 1.33
C ASP A 211 -16.55 10.24 1.07
N VAL A 212 -15.44 9.82 0.43
CA VAL A 212 -14.37 10.70 -0.06
C VAL A 212 -14.44 10.70 -1.59
N PRO A 213 -14.61 11.87 -2.24
CA PRO A 213 -14.62 11.94 -3.70
C PRO A 213 -13.21 11.63 -4.24
N ILE A 214 -13.12 10.82 -5.28
CA ILE A 214 -11.88 10.52 -5.99
C ILE A 214 -11.99 11.15 -7.38
N LEU A 215 -11.28 12.25 -7.55
CA LEU A 215 -11.29 13.06 -8.77
C LEU A 215 -10.36 12.45 -9.83
N GLY A 216 -10.83 12.30 -11.06
CA GLY A 216 -10.02 11.97 -12.21
C GLY A 216 -9.35 13.19 -12.85
N TYR A 217 -8.27 12.96 -13.60
CA TYR A 217 -7.55 14.02 -14.31
C TYR A 217 -8.47 14.75 -15.32
N GLY A 218 -8.39 16.08 -15.35
CA GLY A 218 -9.23 16.92 -16.19
C GLY A 218 -10.69 17.03 -15.72
N ALA A 219 -11.00 16.54 -14.53
CA ALA A 219 -12.34 16.60 -13.91
C ALA A 219 -13.47 15.96 -14.75
N HIS A 220 -13.17 14.93 -15.54
CA HIS A 220 -14.17 14.27 -16.38
C HIS A 220 -15.07 13.31 -15.59
N ALA A 221 -14.55 12.75 -14.49
CA ALA A 221 -15.29 11.86 -13.63
C ALA A 221 -14.87 11.98 -12.17
N VAL A 222 -15.78 11.63 -11.27
CA VAL A 222 -15.53 11.49 -9.83
C VAL A 222 -16.06 10.14 -9.38
N ASN A 223 -15.14 9.29 -8.90
CA ASN A 223 -15.43 8.05 -8.22
C ASN A 223 -15.62 8.28 -6.71
N ASN A 224 -15.86 7.23 -5.97
CA ASN A 224 -16.07 7.29 -4.53
C ASN A 224 -15.15 6.34 -3.78
N LEU A 225 -14.55 6.80 -2.70
CA LEU A 225 -13.99 5.94 -1.66
C LEU A 225 -14.93 5.98 -0.47
N ARG A 226 -15.61 4.86 -0.20
CA ARG A 226 -16.53 4.70 0.93
C ARG A 226 -15.81 4.03 2.10
N LEU A 227 -15.64 4.78 3.17
CA LEU A 227 -14.99 4.35 4.39
C LEU A 227 -16.04 4.08 5.47
N TRP A 228 -16.04 2.86 5.99
CA TRP A 228 -17.01 2.44 6.99
C TRP A 228 -16.50 2.67 8.41
N ARG A 229 -17.28 3.39 9.22
CA ARG A 229 -17.04 3.60 10.65
C ARG A 229 -17.98 2.71 11.46
N SER A 230 -17.42 1.97 12.41
CA SER A 230 -18.19 1.18 13.38
C SER A 230 -18.68 2.03 14.56
N GLY A 231 -19.83 1.66 15.08
CA GLY A 231 -20.40 2.29 16.26
C GLY A 231 -21.63 1.54 16.77
N PRO A 232 -22.17 1.94 17.92
CA PRO A 232 -23.39 1.35 18.45
C PRO A 232 -24.61 1.73 17.60
N VAL A 233 -25.58 0.82 17.49
CA VAL A 233 -26.88 1.11 16.82
C VAL A 233 -27.62 2.23 17.57
N HIS A 234 -27.64 2.14 18.89
CA HIS A 234 -28.08 3.18 19.78
C HIS A 234 -26.99 3.44 20.81
N LYS A 235 -26.68 4.70 21.07
CA LYS A 235 -25.78 5.04 22.15
C LYS A 235 -26.35 4.53 23.46
N GLN A 236 -25.64 3.59 24.06
CA GLN A 236 -26.03 2.98 25.33
C GLN A 236 -25.18 3.59 26.44
N LEU A 237 -25.86 3.99 27.50
CA LEU A 237 -25.22 4.42 28.73
C LEU A 237 -25.88 3.67 29.89
N ASP A 238 -25.13 2.80 30.54
CA ASP A 238 -25.59 2.22 31.81
C ASP A 238 -25.54 3.30 32.90
N LEU A 239 -26.68 3.93 33.11
CA LEU A 239 -26.79 5.05 34.07
C LEU A 239 -26.47 4.62 35.50
N ASP A 240 -26.79 3.38 35.88
CA ASP A 240 -26.52 2.89 37.24
C ASP A 240 -25.00 2.72 37.44
N ALA A 241 -24.31 2.14 36.44
CA ALA A 241 -22.85 2.05 36.46
C ALA A 241 -22.19 3.44 36.44
N PHE A 242 -22.72 4.37 35.61
CA PHE A 242 -22.19 5.72 35.52
C PHE A 242 -22.32 6.45 36.85
N ASN A 243 -23.49 6.42 37.47
CA ASN A 243 -23.74 7.04 38.76
C ASN A 243 -22.96 6.38 39.92
N ALA A 244 -22.64 5.10 39.78
CA ALA A 244 -21.75 4.38 40.71
C ALA A 244 -20.28 4.69 40.53
N GLY A 245 -19.88 5.49 39.51
CA GLY A 245 -18.50 5.84 39.18
C GLY A 245 -17.77 4.76 38.34
N ASP A 246 -18.44 3.71 37.89
CA ASP A 246 -17.89 2.70 37.01
C ASP A 246 -18.09 3.11 35.53
N TYR A 247 -17.34 4.10 35.10
CA TYR A 247 -17.41 4.65 33.72
C TYR A 247 -17.02 3.62 32.67
N SER A 248 -16.12 2.69 33.00
CA SER A 248 -15.70 1.63 32.08
C SER A 248 -16.87 0.71 31.72
N ARG A 249 -17.62 0.24 32.71
CA ARG A 249 -18.83 -0.57 32.49
C ARG A 249 -19.95 0.25 31.84
N ALA A 250 -20.11 1.49 32.25
CA ALA A 250 -21.15 2.37 31.73
C ALA A 250 -21.02 2.62 30.21
N LEU A 251 -19.83 2.63 29.66
CA LEU A 251 -19.56 2.90 28.24
C LEU A 251 -19.16 1.66 27.46
N LYS A 252 -19.10 0.47 28.09
CA LYS A 252 -18.53 -0.75 27.49
C LYS A 252 -19.12 -1.09 26.12
N ALA A 253 -20.42 -1.10 25.98
CA ALA A 253 -21.10 -1.47 24.73
C ALA A 253 -20.76 -0.52 23.58
N ASN A 254 -20.62 0.78 23.87
CA ASN A 254 -20.18 1.77 22.86
C ASN A 254 -18.72 1.54 22.48
N ASN A 255 -17.85 1.35 23.47
CA ASN A 255 -16.42 1.13 23.24
C ASN A 255 -16.17 -0.16 22.45
N ASP A 256 -16.86 -1.23 22.75
CA ASP A 256 -16.73 -2.52 22.05
C ASP A 256 -17.15 -2.37 20.57
N ALA A 257 -18.20 -1.62 20.28
CA ALA A 257 -18.63 -1.37 18.91
C ALA A 257 -17.65 -0.44 18.15
N GLU A 258 -17.13 0.60 18.81
CA GLU A 258 -16.19 1.55 18.19
C GLU A 258 -14.78 0.95 18.00
N ALA A 259 -14.41 -0.07 18.79
CA ALA A 259 -13.10 -0.71 18.73
C ALA A 259 -12.79 -1.33 17.35
N ILE A 260 -13.80 -1.79 16.61
CA ILE A 260 -13.63 -2.46 15.30
C ILE A 260 -12.90 -1.55 14.31
N THR A 261 -13.20 -0.26 14.29
CA THR A 261 -12.51 0.70 13.40
C THR A 261 -11.59 1.66 14.16
N CYS A 262 -11.03 1.22 15.30
CA CYS A 262 -10.14 2.06 16.10
C CYS A 262 -8.74 2.16 15.47
N LEU A 263 -8.11 1.02 15.18
CA LEU A 263 -6.75 0.92 14.67
C LEU A 263 -6.66 -0.01 13.45
N LEU A 264 -5.83 0.34 12.50
CA LEU A 264 -5.39 -0.56 11.43
C LEU A 264 -4.36 -1.55 11.99
N TYR A 265 -4.55 -2.84 11.74
CA TYR A 265 -3.68 -3.94 12.18
C TYR A 265 -3.41 -3.96 13.69
N PRO A 266 -4.43 -4.20 14.51
CA PRO A 266 -4.20 -4.54 15.90
C PRO A 266 -3.33 -5.80 16.02
N ASP A 267 -2.61 -5.94 17.14
CA ASP A 267 -1.78 -7.11 17.40
C ASP A 267 -2.63 -8.40 17.45
N ASP A 268 -2.40 -9.31 16.50
CA ASP A 268 -3.12 -10.57 16.33
C ASP A 268 -2.38 -11.81 16.88
N ASN A 269 -1.34 -11.59 17.68
CA ASN A 269 -0.68 -12.68 18.43
C ASN A 269 -1.53 -13.20 19.58
N THR A 270 -2.64 -12.55 19.91
CA THR A 270 -3.56 -12.95 20.97
C THR A 270 -4.93 -13.36 20.41
N PRO A 271 -5.68 -14.26 21.10
CA PRO A 271 -7.04 -14.61 20.65
C PRO A 271 -7.98 -13.43 20.51
N SER A 272 -7.86 -12.41 21.38
CA SER A 272 -8.67 -11.18 21.31
C SER A 272 -8.29 -10.33 20.10
N GLY A 273 -7.00 -10.23 19.78
CA GLY A 273 -6.53 -9.53 18.60
C GLY A 273 -6.95 -10.23 17.30
N GLN A 274 -6.85 -11.56 17.25
CA GLN A 274 -7.36 -12.36 16.11
C GLN A 274 -8.86 -12.14 15.91
N ARG A 275 -9.62 -12.15 17.02
CA ARG A 275 -11.07 -11.87 16.97
C ARG A 275 -11.34 -10.47 16.40
N LEU A 276 -10.63 -9.45 16.85
CA LEU A 276 -10.80 -8.08 16.38
C LEU A 276 -10.43 -7.95 14.88
N ARG A 277 -9.36 -8.60 14.43
CA ARG A 277 -8.98 -8.64 13.01
C ARG A 277 -10.07 -9.26 12.15
N LEU A 278 -10.60 -10.41 12.55
CA LEU A 278 -11.68 -11.07 11.80
C LEU A 278 -12.97 -10.21 11.83
N GLN A 279 -13.25 -9.51 12.96
CA GLN A 279 -14.35 -8.56 13.02
C GLN A 279 -14.18 -7.40 12.04
N GLN A 280 -12.97 -6.85 11.89
CA GLN A 280 -12.68 -5.79 10.92
C GLN A 280 -12.95 -6.25 9.49
N GLU A 281 -12.46 -7.43 9.12
CA GLU A 281 -12.63 -7.99 7.77
C GLU A 281 -14.09 -8.23 7.44
N TYR A 282 -14.84 -8.88 8.33
CA TYR A 282 -16.26 -9.12 8.08
C TYR A 282 -17.09 -7.84 8.13
N PHE A 283 -16.74 -6.89 9.01
CA PHE A 283 -17.42 -5.59 9.08
C PHE A 283 -17.30 -4.83 7.74
N LEU A 284 -16.11 -4.79 7.15
CA LEU A 284 -15.89 -4.23 5.82
C LEU A 284 -16.73 -4.92 4.76
N VAL A 285 -16.68 -6.25 4.72
CA VAL A 285 -17.34 -7.07 3.72
C VAL A 285 -18.85 -6.92 3.81
N SER A 286 -19.43 -7.10 4.99
CA SER A 286 -20.88 -7.06 5.18
C SER A 286 -21.43 -5.66 4.88
N ALA A 287 -20.78 -4.61 5.37
CA ALA A 287 -21.22 -3.23 5.11
C ALA A 287 -21.12 -2.88 3.62
N GLY A 288 -20.02 -3.23 2.99
CA GLY A 288 -19.77 -2.97 1.55
C GLY A 288 -20.76 -3.71 0.65
N LEU A 289 -20.99 -5.00 0.90
CA LEU A 289 -21.94 -5.80 0.11
C LEU A 289 -23.38 -5.32 0.31
N GLN A 290 -23.82 -5.01 1.52
CA GLN A 290 -25.15 -4.45 1.76
C GLN A 290 -25.37 -3.14 0.98
N SER A 291 -24.35 -2.27 0.94
CA SER A 291 -24.39 -1.03 0.14
C SER A 291 -24.48 -1.31 -1.35
N MET A 292 -23.67 -2.23 -1.87
CA MET A 292 -23.67 -2.64 -3.27
C MET A 292 -25.02 -3.28 -3.67
N ILE A 293 -25.52 -4.19 -2.87
CA ILE A 293 -26.82 -4.87 -3.09
C ILE A 293 -27.99 -3.86 -3.12
N ARG A 294 -27.98 -2.86 -2.21
CA ARG A 294 -28.95 -1.78 -2.23
C ARG A 294 -28.93 -1.03 -3.57
N THR A 295 -27.76 -0.71 -4.07
CA THR A 295 -27.60 -0.05 -5.38
C THR A 295 -28.12 -0.94 -6.51
N PHE A 296 -27.78 -2.22 -6.51
CA PHE A 296 -28.25 -3.14 -7.54
C PHE A 296 -29.77 -3.33 -7.50
N ARG A 297 -30.37 -3.49 -6.32
CA ARG A 297 -31.86 -3.58 -6.15
C ARG A 297 -32.57 -2.38 -6.77
N SER A 298 -31.99 -1.18 -6.69
CA SER A 298 -32.60 0.03 -7.27
C SER A 298 -32.69 0.01 -8.81
N THR A 299 -31.96 -0.86 -9.47
CA THR A 299 -32.05 -1.05 -10.94
C THR A 299 -33.28 -1.82 -11.36
N GLY A 300 -33.90 -2.60 -10.49
CA GLY A 300 -35.03 -3.48 -10.80
C GLY A 300 -34.68 -4.71 -11.66
N LEU A 301 -33.41 -4.95 -11.93
CA LEU A 301 -32.94 -6.11 -12.69
C LEU A 301 -33.00 -7.38 -11.84
N SER A 302 -33.16 -8.55 -12.52
CA SER A 302 -33.06 -9.84 -11.87
C SER A 302 -31.62 -10.15 -11.45
N TRP A 303 -31.46 -11.01 -10.42
CA TRP A 303 -30.14 -11.33 -9.83
C TRP A 303 -29.17 -11.98 -10.82
N GLU A 304 -29.65 -12.69 -11.83
CA GLU A 304 -28.82 -13.28 -12.88
C GLU A 304 -27.97 -12.23 -13.63
N HIS A 305 -28.41 -10.95 -13.63
CA HIS A 305 -27.70 -9.83 -14.24
C HIS A 305 -26.66 -9.18 -13.32
N LEU A 306 -26.51 -9.64 -12.06
CA LEU A 306 -25.53 -9.04 -11.15
C LEU A 306 -24.11 -9.06 -11.72
N PRO A 307 -23.58 -10.18 -12.29
CA PRO A 307 -22.22 -10.21 -12.85
C PRO A 307 -22.01 -9.27 -14.05
N GLU A 308 -23.09 -8.88 -14.72
CA GLU A 308 -23.04 -7.96 -15.86
C GLU A 308 -22.99 -6.49 -15.42
N ARG A 309 -23.41 -6.19 -14.19
CA ARG A 309 -23.52 -4.84 -13.63
C ARG A 309 -22.53 -4.55 -12.52
N VAL A 310 -21.99 -5.58 -11.93
CA VAL A 310 -21.10 -5.48 -10.75
C VAL A 310 -19.87 -6.35 -10.96
N ALA A 311 -18.71 -5.83 -10.64
CA ALA A 311 -17.49 -6.57 -10.40
C ALA A 311 -17.05 -6.34 -8.95
N ILE A 312 -16.84 -7.39 -8.19
CA ILE A 312 -16.26 -7.33 -6.85
C ILE A 312 -14.81 -7.74 -6.96
N HIS A 313 -13.90 -6.87 -6.54
CA HIS A 313 -12.48 -7.18 -6.50
C HIS A 313 -11.96 -7.20 -5.08
N THR A 314 -11.38 -8.33 -4.66
CA THR A 314 -10.77 -8.50 -3.34
C THR A 314 -9.27 -8.25 -3.41
N ASN A 315 -8.83 -7.20 -2.72
CA ASN A 315 -7.42 -6.82 -2.65
C ASN A 315 -6.77 -7.59 -1.48
N ASP A 316 -6.07 -8.67 -1.80
CA ASP A 316 -5.60 -9.72 -0.91
C ASP A 316 -6.75 -10.60 -0.35
N THR A 317 -6.46 -11.43 0.66
CA THR A 317 -7.42 -12.34 1.30
C THR A 317 -8.28 -11.67 2.36
N HIS A 318 -7.94 -10.47 2.81
CA HIS A 318 -8.66 -9.76 3.86
C HIS A 318 -10.19 -9.67 3.58
N PRO A 319 -10.65 -9.39 2.33
CA PRO A 319 -12.07 -9.39 2.01
C PRO A 319 -12.60 -10.75 1.48
N ALA A 320 -11.91 -11.85 1.68
CA ALA A 320 -12.33 -13.18 1.16
C ALA A 320 -13.73 -13.60 1.63
N LEU A 321 -14.18 -13.08 2.78
CA LEU A 321 -15.55 -13.28 3.28
C LEU A 321 -16.62 -12.69 2.36
N CYS A 322 -16.26 -11.93 1.30
CA CYS A 322 -17.20 -11.56 0.24
C CYS A 322 -17.88 -12.79 -0.39
N VAL A 323 -17.19 -13.92 -0.46
CA VAL A 323 -17.74 -15.16 -1.04
C VAL A 323 -18.92 -15.69 -0.21
N PRO A 324 -18.76 -16.08 1.07
CA PRO A 324 -19.87 -16.60 1.86
C PRO A 324 -20.93 -15.53 2.20
N GLU A 325 -20.58 -14.26 2.31
CA GLU A 325 -21.53 -13.21 2.61
C GLU A 325 -22.42 -12.89 1.41
N LEU A 326 -21.89 -12.84 0.19
CA LEU A 326 -22.71 -12.68 -1.00
C LEU A 326 -23.64 -13.89 -1.19
N MET A 327 -23.15 -15.12 -0.96
CA MET A 327 -23.96 -16.32 -0.94
C MET A 327 -25.11 -16.21 0.06
N ARG A 328 -24.83 -15.78 1.30
CA ARG A 328 -25.83 -15.60 2.35
C ARG A 328 -26.91 -14.62 1.91
N ILE A 329 -26.52 -13.46 1.39
CA ILE A 329 -27.49 -12.44 0.93
C ILE A 329 -28.37 -13.02 -0.18
N LEU A 330 -27.78 -13.63 -1.19
CA LEU A 330 -28.51 -14.16 -2.35
C LEU A 330 -29.46 -15.31 -1.95
N MET A 331 -29.05 -16.18 -1.00
CA MET A 331 -29.87 -17.31 -0.57
C MET A 331 -30.87 -16.94 0.51
N ASP A 332 -30.41 -16.30 1.60
CA ASP A 332 -31.23 -16.14 2.80
C ASP A 332 -32.14 -14.91 2.70
N GLU A 333 -31.70 -13.85 2.01
CA GLU A 333 -32.50 -12.61 1.84
C GLU A 333 -33.28 -12.60 0.52
N GLU A 334 -32.60 -12.99 -0.59
CA GLU A 334 -33.18 -12.88 -1.92
C GLU A 334 -33.83 -14.18 -2.43
N GLY A 335 -33.65 -15.25 -1.71
CA GLY A 335 -34.40 -16.47 -1.95
C GLY A 335 -33.88 -17.34 -3.09
N LEU A 336 -32.66 -17.16 -3.57
CA LEU A 336 -32.10 -17.98 -4.64
C LEU A 336 -31.74 -19.39 -4.14
N SER A 337 -31.71 -20.36 -5.08
CA SER A 337 -31.11 -21.67 -4.78
C SER A 337 -29.60 -21.54 -4.64
N TRP A 338 -28.97 -22.53 -4.00
CA TRP A 338 -27.51 -22.61 -3.87
C TRP A 338 -26.80 -22.47 -5.23
N GLU A 339 -27.27 -23.23 -6.23
CA GLU A 339 -26.66 -23.31 -7.54
C GLU A 339 -26.67 -21.95 -8.26
N LYS A 340 -27.80 -21.23 -8.20
CA LYS A 340 -27.91 -19.89 -8.77
C LYS A 340 -27.04 -18.88 -8.02
N ALA A 341 -27.12 -18.88 -6.69
CA ALA A 341 -26.31 -17.99 -5.85
C ALA A 341 -24.81 -18.22 -6.06
N TRP A 342 -24.39 -19.48 -6.19
CA TRP A 342 -23.01 -19.86 -6.42
C TRP A 342 -22.49 -19.40 -7.80
N ASP A 343 -23.26 -19.64 -8.87
CA ASP A 343 -22.92 -19.17 -10.21
C ASP A 343 -22.73 -17.64 -10.25
N ILE A 344 -23.68 -16.91 -9.68
CA ILE A 344 -23.62 -15.45 -9.59
C ILE A 344 -22.39 -15.01 -8.80
N THR A 345 -22.14 -15.60 -7.63
CA THR A 345 -21.02 -15.27 -6.76
C THR A 345 -19.68 -15.48 -7.48
N CYS A 346 -19.47 -16.66 -8.05
CA CYS A 346 -18.23 -16.98 -8.75
C CYS A 346 -17.97 -16.09 -9.97
N ARG A 347 -19.02 -15.68 -10.71
CA ARG A 347 -18.88 -14.78 -11.87
C ARG A 347 -18.68 -13.31 -11.49
N THR A 348 -18.95 -12.94 -10.24
CA THR A 348 -18.88 -11.55 -9.79
C THR A 348 -17.57 -11.23 -9.07
N ILE A 349 -16.96 -12.20 -8.39
CA ILE A 349 -15.79 -11.99 -7.52
C ILE A 349 -14.50 -12.35 -8.25
N SER A 350 -13.50 -11.51 -8.09
CA SER A 350 -12.10 -11.71 -8.50
C SER A 350 -11.13 -11.37 -7.38
N TYR A 351 -9.96 -12.01 -7.36
CA TYR A 351 -8.99 -11.97 -6.27
C TYR A 351 -7.58 -11.66 -6.77
N THR A 352 -6.92 -10.71 -6.11
CA THR A 352 -5.48 -10.45 -6.27
C THR A 352 -4.72 -10.97 -5.07
N ASN A 353 -3.71 -11.83 -5.29
CA ASN A 353 -2.77 -12.25 -4.27
C ASN A 353 -1.57 -11.29 -4.19
N HIS A 354 -1.14 -10.95 -2.97
CA HIS A 354 -0.01 -10.04 -2.71
C HIS A 354 1.15 -10.69 -1.96
N THR A 355 1.13 -12.00 -1.71
CA THR A 355 2.17 -12.68 -0.95
C THR A 355 2.80 -13.84 -1.72
N VAL A 356 4.10 -14.09 -1.46
CA VAL A 356 4.85 -15.22 -2.00
C VAL A 356 5.19 -16.26 -0.92
N MET A 357 4.93 -15.95 0.35
CA MET A 357 5.28 -16.82 1.49
C MET A 357 4.06 -17.64 1.90
N PRO A 358 4.08 -18.99 1.73
CA PRO A 358 2.94 -19.83 2.08
C PRO A 358 2.52 -19.71 3.56
N GLU A 359 3.48 -19.50 4.46
CA GLU A 359 3.24 -19.29 5.89
C GLU A 359 2.51 -17.98 6.21
N ALA A 360 2.60 -16.99 5.32
CA ALA A 360 1.92 -15.69 5.46
C ALA A 360 0.51 -15.69 4.85
N LEU A 361 0.06 -16.79 4.22
CA LEU A 361 -1.31 -16.93 3.77
C LEU A 361 -2.27 -16.98 4.96
N GLU A 362 -3.26 -16.12 4.95
CA GLU A 362 -4.19 -15.92 6.06
C GLU A 362 -5.05 -17.15 6.35
N LYS A 363 -5.17 -17.48 7.61
CA LYS A 363 -6.00 -18.59 8.11
C LYS A 363 -6.63 -18.19 9.44
N TRP A 364 -7.88 -18.58 9.63
CA TRP A 364 -8.60 -18.33 10.88
C TRP A 364 -8.96 -19.64 11.56
N PRO A 365 -8.82 -19.77 12.90
CA PRO A 365 -9.27 -20.95 13.62
C PRO A 365 -10.75 -21.23 13.35
N VAL A 366 -11.10 -22.49 13.09
CA VAL A 366 -12.49 -22.92 12.85
C VAL A 366 -13.41 -22.45 14.00
N GLN A 367 -13.00 -22.63 15.25
CA GLN A 367 -13.80 -22.25 16.41
C GLN A 367 -14.08 -20.74 16.44
N LEU A 368 -13.08 -19.90 16.12
CA LEU A 368 -13.27 -18.45 16.04
C LEU A 368 -14.29 -18.06 14.97
N MET A 369 -14.22 -18.73 13.80
CA MET A 369 -15.15 -18.48 12.70
C MET A 369 -16.57 -18.91 13.07
N GLN A 370 -16.73 -20.07 13.70
CA GLN A 370 -18.02 -20.57 14.19
C GLN A 370 -18.66 -19.65 15.25
N ASP A 371 -17.87 -19.18 16.20
CA ASP A 371 -18.36 -18.34 17.30
C ASP A 371 -18.71 -16.92 16.81
N LEU A 372 -17.98 -16.40 15.83
CA LEU A 372 -18.15 -15.03 15.38
C LEU A 372 -19.11 -14.90 14.20
N LEU A 373 -19.10 -15.86 13.28
CA LEU A 373 -19.79 -15.82 11.97
C LEU A 373 -20.49 -17.16 11.69
N PRO A 374 -21.41 -17.64 12.55
CA PRO A 374 -21.95 -19.00 12.47
C PRO A 374 -22.65 -19.31 11.14
N ARG A 375 -23.37 -18.35 10.54
CA ARG A 375 -24.05 -18.57 9.25
C ARG A 375 -23.08 -18.61 8.07
N GLN A 376 -22.10 -17.70 8.03
CA GLN A 376 -21.07 -17.69 7.01
C GLN A 376 -20.21 -18.94 7.08
N PHE A 377 -19.91 -19.41 8.29
CA PHE A 377 -19.18 -20.66 8.49
C PHE A 377 -19.94 -21.89 7.93
N GLN A 378 -21.25 -22.00 8.15
CA GLN A 378 -22.06 -23.06 7.52
C GLN A 378 -21.99 -23.04 5.98
N ILE A 379 -21.93 -21.85 5.39
CA ILE A 379 -21.78 -21.69 3.95
C ILE A 379 -20.37 -22.12 3.51
N ILE A 380 -19.35 -21.75 4.27
CA ILE A 380 -17.96 -22.19 4.01
C ILE A 380 -17.83 -23.72 4.10
N GLU A 381 -18.47 -24.35 5.10
CA GLU A 381 -18.50 -25.82 5.22
C GLU A 381 -19.12 -26.47 3.98
N GLU A 382 -20.23 -25.92 3.49
CA GLU A 382 -20.89 -26.46 2.29
C GLU A 382 -20.06 -26.20 1.02
N ILE A 383 -19.37 -25.05 0.91
CA ILE A 383 -18.43 -24.80 -0.19
C ILE A 383 -17.29 -25.82 -0.15
N ASP A 384 -16.67 -26.06 1.02
CA ASP A 384 -15.60 -27.04 1.18
C ASP A 384 -16.04 -28.46 0.84
N ARG A 385 -17.24 -28.86 1.30
CA ARG A 385 -17.82 -30.17 1.02
C ARG A 385 -18.00 -30.38 -0.48
N ARG A 386 -18.65 -29.42 -1.17
CA ARG A 386 -18.90 -29.50 -2.62
C ARG A 386 -17.60 -29.46 -3.42
N TRP A 387 -16.62 -28.64 -3.01
CA TRP A 387 -15.30 -28.61 -3.62
C TRP A 387 -14.59 -29.96 -3.52
N ARG A 388 -14.61 -30.59 -2.35
CA ARG A 388 -14.04 -31.93 -2.15
C ARG A 388 -14.75 -32.99 -3.00
N GLU A 389 -16.05 -32.92 -3.14
CA GLU A 389 -16.84 -33.84 -3.95
C GLU A 389 -16.64 -33.67 -5.48
N SER A 390 -16.13 -32.51 -5.91
CA SER A 390 -15.90 -32.25 -7.34
C SER A 390 -14.65 -32.96 -7.90
N PHE A 391 -13.81 -33.53 -7.05
CA PHE A 391 -12.58 -34.20 -7.50
C PHE A 391 -12.87 -35.55 -8.16
N ASP A 392 -12.27 -35.77 -9.34
CA ASP A 392 -12.26 -37.05 -9.98
C ASP A 392 -11.30 -38.01 -9.27
N THR A 393 -11.87 -38.99 -8.56
CA THR A 393 -11.12 -39.97 -7.77
C THR A 393 -10.31 -40.95 -8.62
N SER A 394 -10.49 -40.96 -9.94
CA SER A 394 -9.70 -41.79 -10.85
C SER A 394 -8.33 -41.17 -11.19
N VAL A 395 -8.14 -39.87 -10.96
CA VAL A 395 -6.89 -39.16 -11.26
C VAL A 395 -5.83 -39.42 -10.19
N PRO A 396 -4.62 -39.91 -10.52
CA PRO A 396 -3.56 -40.13 -9.55
C PRO A 396 -3.21 -38.86 -8.77
N GLY A 397 -3.06 -38.97 -7.44
CA GLY A 397 -2.74 -37.84 -6.57
C GLY A 397 -3.92 -36.93 -6.21
N TRP A 398 -5.15 -37.25 -6.64
CA TRP A 398 -6.34 -36.45 -6.36
C TRP A 398 -6.53 -36.15 -4.87
N HIS A 399 -6.27 -37.12 -3.99
CA HIS A 399 -6.48 -36.94 -2.55
C HIS A 399 -5.54 -35.89 -1.94
N ALA A 400 -4.25 -35.92 -2.30
CA ALA A 400 -3.30 -34.91 -1.83
C ALA A 400 -3.70 -33.51 -2.31
N ARG A 401 -4.06 -33.39 -3.57
CA ARG A 401 -4.51 -32.12 -4.17
C ARG A 401 -5.82 -31.62 -3.54
N GLN A 402 -6.78 -32.52 -3.32
CA GLN A 402 -8.02 -32.19 -2.61
C GLN A 402 -7.73 -31.63 -1.21
N GLN A 403 -6.82 -32.24 -0.44
CA GLN A 403 -6.43 -31.77 0.89
C GLN A 403 -5.69 -30.43 0.84
N ALA A 404 -4.82 -30.24 -0.13
CA ALA A 404 -4.08 -28.99 -0.30
C ALA A 404 -5.01 -27.82 -0.67
N THR A 405 -6.02 -28.06 -1.53
CA THR A 405 -6.94 -27.02 -2.00
C THR A 405 -8.19 -26.85 -1.13
N ALA A 406 -8.43 -27.72 -0.16
CA ALA A 406 -9.57 -27.62 0.74
C ALA A 406 -9.60 -26.28 1.49
N VAL A 407 -10.79 -25.70 1.66
CA VAL A 407 -10.99 -24.46 2.43
C VAL A 407 -10.76 -24.69 3.91
N ILE A 408 -11.28 -25.82 4.43
CA ILE A 408 -11.14 -26.20 5.84
C ILE A 408 -10.05 -27.28 5.95
N GLY A 409 -9.02 -27.01 6.72
CA GLY A 409 -7.94 -27.98 6.95
C GLY A 409 -7.04 -27.60 8.10
N GLY A 410 -6.54 -28.61 8.86
CA GLY A 410 -5.67 -28.39 10.01
C GLY A 410 -6.30 -27.54 11.12
N GLY A 411 -7.61 -27.63 11.33
CA GLY A 411 -8.34 -26.84 12.33
C GLY A 411 -8.54 -25.36 11.97
N SER A 412 -8.27 -24.97 10.71
CA SER A 412 -8.37 -23.59 10.24
C SER A 412 -9.16 -23.48 8.94
N VAL A 413 -9.74 -22.29 8.72
CA VAL A 413 -10.29 -21.83 7.44
C VAL A 413 -9.18 -21.12 6.70
N ARG A 414 -8.89 -21.54 5.47
CA ARG A 414 -7.82 -21.01 4.60
C ARG A 414 -8.41 -19.98 3.64
N MET A 415 -8.11 -18.71 3.87
CA MET A 415 -8.77 -17.61 3.16
C MET A 415 -8.37 -17.51 1.69
N ALA A 416 -7.11 -17.79 1.36
CA ALA A 416 -6.67 -17.87 -0.04
C ALA A 416 -7.41 -18.97 -0.81
N ASN A 417 -7.59 -20.15 -0.20
CA ASN A 417 -8.32 -21.26 -0.80
C ASN A 417 -9.78 -20.86 -1.08
N LEU A 418 -10.43 -20.22 -0.11
CA LEU A 418 -11.79 -19.69 -0.27
C LEU A 418 -11.88 -18.69 -1.43
N SER A 419 -10.91 -17.76 -1.53
CA SER A 419 -10.87 -16.74 -2.58
C SER A 419 -10.69 -17.34 -3.98
N VAL A 420 -9.81 -18.35 -4.13
CA VAL A 420 -9.58 -19.04 -5.42
C VAL A 420 -10.80 -19.83 -5.85
N ILE A 421 -11.46 -20.54 -4.93
CA ILE A 421 -12.65 -21.37 -5.22
C ILE A 421 -13.82 -20.46 -5.60
N GLY A 422 -14.06 -19.40 -4.83
CA GLY A 422 -15.23 -18.53 -4.97
C GLY A 422 -15.11 -17.42 -6.03
N GLY A 423 -13.94 -17.26 -6.67
CA GLY A 423 -13.70 -16.25 -7.68
C GLY A 423 -13.47 -16.84 -9.08
N HIS A 424 -13.67 -16.01 -10.13
CA HIS A 424 -13.40 -16.40 -11.52
C HIS A 424 -11.97 -16.10 -11.96
N SER A 425 -11.25 -15.21 -11.27
CA SER A 425 -9.90 -14.79 -11.62
C SER A 425 -9.03 -14.65 -10.37
N VAL A 426 -7.79 -15.12 -10.51
CA VAL A 426 -6.72 -14.99 -9.51
C VAL A 426 -5.52 -14.39 -10.22
N ASN A 427 -5.07 -13.22 -9.82
CA ASN A 427 -3.86 -12.65 -10.40
C ASN A 427 -2.75 -12.47 -9.38
N GLY A 428 -1.52 -12.67 -9.87
CA GLY A 428 -0.32 -12.18 -9.23
C GLY A 428 -0.06 -10.71 -9.61
N VAL A 429 0.95 -10.10 -8.99
CA VAL A 429 1.22 -8.66 -9.06
C VAL A 429 2.56 -8.30 -9.72
N ALA A 430 3.27 -9.29 -10.23
CA ALA A 430 4.44 -9.22 -11.10
C ALA A 430 4.58 -10.54 -11.84
N ALA A 431 5.30 -10.56 -12.96
CA ALA A 431 5.49 -11.77 -13.76
C ALA A 431 6.13 -12.90 -12.94
N LEU A 432 7.24 -12.63 -12.24
CA LEU A 432 7.89 -13.59 -11.36
C LEU A 432 6.95 -14.09 -10.25
N HIS A 433 6.22 -13.19 -9.61
CA HIS A 433 5.26 -13.55 -8.56
C HIS A 433 4.20 -14.52 -9.09
N THR A 434 3.66 -14.24 -10.27
CA THR A 434 2.64 -15.10 -10.89
C THR A 434 3.18 -16.50 -11.18
N GLU A 435 4.42 -16.62 -11.63
CA GLU A 435 5.07 -17.93 -11.83
C GLU A 435 5.30 -18.65 -10.49
N ILE A 436 5.69 -17.94 -9.42
CA ILE A 436 5.80 -18.51 -8.07
C ILE A 436 4.44 -19.02 -7.58
N LEU A 437 3.36 -18.26 -7.80
CA LEU A 437 2.01 -18.71 -7.46
C LEU A 437 1.63 -20.00 -8.19
N LYS A 438 1.87 -20.07 -9.49
CA LYS A 438 1.54 -21.24 -10.34
C LYS A 438 2.38 -22.47 -10.00
N ASN A 439 3.67 -22.29 -9.68
CA ASN A 439 4.59 -23.40 -9.54
C ASN A 439 4.83 -23.84 -8.09
N THR A 440 4.51 -22.98 -7.10
CA THR A 440 4.80 -23.24 -5.69
C THR A 440 3.58 -23.00 -4.80
N VAL A 441 3.20 -21.73 -4.57
CA VAL A 441 2.25 -21.32 -3.51
C VAL A 441 0.84 -21.86 -3.73
N LEU A 442 0.33 -21.81 -4.96
CA LEU A 442 -1.01 -22.24 -5.38
C LEU A 442 -0.95 -23.27 -6.49
N SER A 443 0.14 -24.05 -6.59
CA SER A 443 0.39 -25.02 -7.66
C SER A 443 -0.71 -26.08 -7.78
N ASP A 444 -1.26 -26.54 -6.67
CA ASP A 444 -2.37 -27.49 -6.66
C ASP A 444 -3.65 -26.89 -7.23
N PHE A 445 -3.91 -25.60 -7.01
CA PHE A 445 -5.03 -24.91 -7.65
C PHE A 445 -4.77 -24.66 -9.14
N TYR A 446 -3.55 -24.28 -9.50
CA TYR A 446 -3.19 -24.10 -10.91
C TYR A 446 -3.35 -25.39 -11.73
N ALA A 447 -3.04 -26.54 -11.12
CA ALA A 447 -3.24 -27.84 -11.75
C ALA A 447 -4.73 -28.21 -11.93
N VAL A 448 -5.66 -27.64 -11.16
CA VAL A 448 -7.10 -27.92 -11.23
C VAL A 448 -7.83 -26.89 -12.08
N SER A 449 -7.44 -25.60 -12.00
CA SER A 449 -8.13 -24.48 -12.64
C SER A 449 -7.12 -23.48 -13.22
N PRO A 450 -6.28 -23.88 -14.19
CA PRO A 450 -5.24 -23.02 -14.74
C PRO A 450 -5.80 -21.74 -15.40
N GLU A 451 -7.01 -21.78 -15.91
CA GLU A 451 -7.71 -20.69 -16.59
C GLU A 451 -7.98 -19.48 -15.67
N LYS A 452 -8.02 -19.70 -14.36
CA LYS A 452 -8.22 -18.60 -13.39
C LYS A 452 -6.97 -17.73 -13.19
N PHE A 453 -5.77 -18.28 -13.48
CA PHE A 453 -4.50 -17.65 -13.12
C PHE A 453 -3.97 -16.73 -14.21
N ASN A 454 -3.71 -15.48 -13.85
CA ASN A 454 -3.13 -14.49 -14.75
C ASN A 454 -2.19 -13.52 -14.01
N ASN A 455 -1.40 -12.74 -14.77
CA ASN A 455 -0.55 -11.71 -14.24
C ASN A 455 -1.13 -10.33 -14.49
N LYS A 456 -1.13 -9.48 -13.46
CA LYS A 456 -1.36 -8.04 -13.59
C LYS A 456 -0.24 -7.33 -12.83
N THR A 457 0.84 -7.01 -13.55
CA THR A 457 1.97 -6.30 -12.96
C THR A 457 1.50 -4.99 -12.38
N ASN A 458 1.85 -4.72 -11.12
CA ASN A 458 1.50 -3.50 -10.43
C ASN A 458 1.94 -2.26 -11.19
N GLY A 459 1.27 -1.15 -10.91
CA GLY A 459 1.61 0.18 -11.37
C GLY A 459 1.35 1.23 -10.30
N VAL A 460 1.89 2.42 -10.50
CA VAL A 460 1.72 3.56 -9.60
C VAL A 460 1.22 4.78 -10.39
N SER A 461 0.51 5.69 -9.72
CA SER A 461 0.04 6.93 -10.34
C SER A 461 1.24 7.83 -10.70
N HIS A 462 1.51 7.96 -11.99
CA HIS A 462 2.52 8.89 -12.50
C HIS A 462 2.07 10.35 -12.30
N ARG A 463 0.76 10.63 -12.22
CA ARG A 463 0.25 11.96 -11.87
C ARG A 463 0.67 12.36 -10.45
N ARG A 464 0.60 11.45 -9.47
CA ARG A 464 1.06 11.75 -8.11
C ARG A 464 2.58 11.70 -7.97
N PHE A 465 3.23 10.63 -8.47
CA PHE A 465 4.64 10.35 -8.18
C PHE A 465 5.62 10.91 -9.20
N LEU A 466 5.17 11.51 -10.29
CA LEU A 466 5.98 12.24 -11.25
C LEU A 466 5.46 13.68 -11.41
N LEU A 467 4.25 13.88 -11.92
CA LEU A 467 3.70 15.22 -12.21
C LEU A 467 3.65 16.09 -10.94
N GLN A 468 3.07 15.60 -9.85
CA GLN A 468 2.95 16.34 -8.59
C GLN A 468 4.25 16.36 -7.80
N SER A 469 4.90 15.20 -7.63
CA SER A 469 6.08 15.09 -6.76
C SER A 469 7.31 15.79 -7.30
N ASN A 470 7.44 15.91 -8.63
CA ASN A 470 8.63 16.45 -9.29
C ASN A 470 8.26 17.39 -10.44
N PRO A 471 7.70 18.58 -10.12
CA PRO A 471 7.27 19.52 -11.14
C PRO A 471 8.42 19.97 -12.06
N GLY A 472 9.67 20.03 -11.57
CA GLY A 472 10.84 20.34 -12.40
C GLY A 472 11.10 19.25 -13.46
N LEU A 473 10.99 17.97 -13.08
CA LEU A 473 11.11 16.87 -14.04
C LEU A 473 9.92 16.82 -15.00
N ALA A 474 8.70 17.06 -14.50
CA ALA A 474 7.51 17.12 -15.33
C ALA A 474 7.63 18.23 -16.41
N ALA A 475 8.14 19.41 -16.05
CA ALA A 475 8.41 20.50 -16.99
C ALA A 475 9.47 20.09 -18.02
N TYR A 476 10.59 19.49 -17.58
CA TYR A 476 11.65 18.98 -18.46
C TYR A 476 11.11 17.98 -19.49
N ILE A 477 10.23 17.07 -19.07
CA ILE A 477 9.59 16.07 -19.95
C ILE A 477 8.66 16.76 -20.93
N THR A 478 7.77 17.61 -20.43
CA THR A 478 6.74 18.28 -21.25
C THR A 478 7.35 19.19 -22.31
N GLU A 479 8.46 19.87 -22.02
CA GLU A 479 9.20 20.68 -23.00
C GLU A 479 9.70 19.85 -24.18
N ARG A 480 10.06 18.58 -23.97
CA ARG A 480 10.67 17.71 -25.00
C ARG A 480 9.67 16.89 -25.79
N ILE A 481 8.64 16.36 -25.13
CA ILE A 481 7.70 15.43 -25.75
C ILE A 481 6.23 15.87 -25.66
N GLY A 482 5.96 17.10 -25.20
CA GLY A 482 4.59 17.58 -24.96
C GLY A 482 3.99 16.98 -23.67
N ASP A 483 2.77 17.39 -23.33
CA ASP A 483 2.04 16.99 -22.10
C ASP A 483 1.25 15.68 -22.26
N GLY A 484 1.23 15.10 -23.43
CA GLY A 484 0.46 13.88 -23.73
C GLY A 484 0.81 12.66 -22.88
N TRP A 485 1.97 12.65 -22.21
CA TRP A 485 2.38 11.58 -21.28
C TRP A 485 1.53 11.54 -19.99
N ILE A 486 0.85 12.64 -19.65
CA ILE A 486 0.01 12.71 -18.43
C ILE A 486 -1.22 11.81 -18.55
N THR A 487 -1.75 11.65 -19.76
CA THR A 487 -2.91 10.80 -20.06
C THR A 487 -2.55 9.53 -20.83
N ALA A 488 -1.34 9.44 -21.35
CA ALA A 488 -0.82 8.29 -22.11
C ALA A 488 0.64 8.05 -21.69
N PRO A 489 0.87 7.43 -20.51
CA PRO A 489 2.18 7.32 -19.89
C PRO A 489 3.21 6.54 -20.74
N GLU A 490 2.78 5.72 -21.67
CA GLU A 490 3.64 5.07 -22.67
C GLU A 490 4.42 6.06 -23.54
N LYS A 491 3.93 7.29 -23.72
CA LYS A 491 4.64 8.35 -24.44
C LYS A 491 5.91 8.81 -23.76
N LEU A 492 6.14 8.47 -22.47
CA LEU A 492 7.43 8.73 -21.83
C LEU A 492 8.58 8.06 -22.61
N GLU A 493 8.33 7.00 -23.38
CA GLU A 493 9.35 6.37 -24.22
C GLU A 493 9.92 7.31 -25.30
N ASP A 494 9.20 8.35 -25.71
CA ASP A 494 9.67 9.36 -26.68
C ASP A 494 10.91 10.11 -26.16
N LEU A 495 11.14 10.12 -24.83
CA LEU A 495 12.36 10.68 -24.23
C LEU A 495 13.64 9.93 -24.67
N LEU A 496 13.54 8.68 -25.14
CA LEU A 496 14.70 7.93 -25.62
C LEU A 496 15.41 8.62 -26.79
N ALA A 497 14.73 9.52 -27.53
CA ALA A 497 15.36 10.33 -28.56
C ALA A 497 16.48 11.24 -28.00
N TYR A 498 16.44 11.57 -26.72
CA TYR A 498 17.37 12.48 -26.04
C TYR A 498 18.44 11.78 -25.20
N LYS A 499 18.46 10.45 -25.16
CA LYS A 499 19.33 9.66 -24.25
C LYS A 499 20.84 9.87 -24.48
N ASP A 500 21.22 10.27 -25.67
CA ASP A 500 22.62 10.50 -26.05
C ASP A 500 22.91 12.01 -26.30
N ASP A 501 21.90 12.89 -26.08
CA ASP A 501 22.07 14.34 -26.19
C ASP A 501 22.67 14.92 -24.90
N THR A 502 23.93 15.36 -25.00
CA THR A 502 24.69 15.89 -23.87
C THR A 502 24.05 17.11 -23.21
N GLU A 503 23.38 17.98 -23.95
CA GLU A 503 22.73 19.17 -23.40
C GLU A 503 21.51 18.76 -22.57
N SER A 504 20.66 17.92 -23.14
CA SER A 504 19.49 17.36 -22.44
C SER A 504 19.89 16.62 -21.16
N LEU A 505 20.95 15.82 -21.18
CA LEU A 505 21.45 15.12 -19.99
C LEU A 505 21.98 16.08 -18.92
N ARG A 506 22.62 17.20 -19.29
CA ARG A 506 23.04 18.24 -18.35
C ARG A 506 21.88 18.99 -17.72
N GLU A 507 20.82 19.21 -18.48
CA GLU A 507 19.60 19.82 -17.94
C GLU A 507 18.88 18.88 -16.98
N LEU A 508 18.80 17.58 -17.29
CA LEU A 508 18.30 16.56 -16.37
C LEU A 508 19.10 16.54 -15.06
N ALA A 509 20.43 16.68 -15.14
CA ALA A 509 21.30 16.79 -13.96
C ALA A 509 20.94 17.99 -13.08
N LYS A 510 20.64 19.16 -13.69
CA LYS A 510 20.20 20.36 -12.94
C LYS A 510 18.86 20.13 -12.24
N VAL A 511 17.92 19.48 -12.90
CA VAL A 511 16.63 19.10 -12.29
C VAL A 511 16.85 18.20 -11.08
N LYS A 512 17.72 17.20 -11.21
CA LYS A 512 18.06 16.30 -10.10
C LYS A 512 18.74 17.04 -8.95
N LEU A 513 19.68 17.95 -9.24
CA LEU A 513 20.35 18.76 -8.23
C LEU A 513 19.34 19.61 -7.44
N ALA A 514 18.42 20.28 -8.10
CA ALA A 514 17.37 21.08 -7.43
C ALA A 514 16.48 20.23 -6.50
N ALA A 515 16.19 18.99 -6.89
CA ALA A 515 15.46 18.06 -6.04
C ALA A 515 16.29 17.63 -4.80
N LYS A 516 17.59 17.37 -4.98
CA LYS A 516 18.53 17.08 -3.87
C LYS A 516 18.63 18.25 -2.90
N GLU A 517 18.74 19.49 -3.37
CA GLU A 517 18.77 20.68 -2.54
C GLU A 517 17.53 20.77 -1.64
N LYS A 518 16.34 20.53 -2.19
CA LYS A 518 15.09 20.52 -1.42
C LYS A 518 15.07 19.42 -0.34
N LEU A 519 15.50 18.21 -0.68
CA LEU A 519 15.57 17.11 0.29
C LEU A 519 16.61 17.39 1.38
N CYS A 520 17.81 17.85 1.01
CA CYS A 520 18.87 18.19 1.98
C CYS A 520 18.44 19.30 2.94
N ALA A 521 17.76 20.33 2.43
CA ALA A 521 17.18 21.39 3.27
C ALA A 521 16.11 20.85 4.24
N TYR A 522 15.27 19.94 3.77
CA TYR A 522 14.27 19.25 4.59
C TYR A 522 14.92 18.43 5.70
N ILE A 523 15.93 17.60 5.35
CA ILE A 523 16.68 16.78 6.32
C ILE A 523 17.39 17.67 7.35
N ALA A 524 18.04 18.77 6.92
CA ALA A 524 18.71 19.68 7.82
C ALA A 524 17.76 20.36 8.81
N ARG A 525 16.58 20.78 8.33
CA ARG A 525 15.57 21.46 9.16
C ARG A 525 14.92 20.52 10.19
N ASP A 526 14.51 19.32 9.76
CA ASP A 526 13.64 18.46 10.56
C ASP A 526 14.40 17.37 11.32
N PHE A 527 15.61 17.01 10.86
CA PHE A 527 16.44 15.96 11.46
C PHE A 527 17.82 16.48 11.93
N GLY A 528 18.16 17.75 11.67
CA GLY A 528 19.41 18.37 12.12
C GLY A 528 20.68 17.84 11.44
N ILE A 529 20.57 17.14 10.29
CA ILE A 529 21.68 16.53 9.58
C ILE A 529 21.96 17.31 8.29
N ALA A 530 23.16 17.89 8.17
CA ALA A 530 23.59 18.56 6.94
C ALA A 530 24.10 17.54 5.92
N CYS A 531 23.42 17.44 4.79
CA CYS A 531 23.75 16.54 3.67
C CYS A 531 24.49 17.31 2.56
N SER A 532 25.28 16.58 1.74
CA SER A 532 25.91 17.14 0.55
C SER A 532 24.97 16.97 -0.66
N THR A 533 24.73 18.04 -1.38
CA THR A 533 23.92 18.00 -2.61
C THR A 533 24.69 17.43 -3.80
N ASP A 534 26.03 17.52 -3.78
CA ASP A 534 26.90 16.95 -4.82
C ASP A 534 27.17 15.46 -4.61
N GLY A 535 26.82 14.93 -3.40
CA GLY A 535 27.01 13.54 -3.06
C GLY A 535 25.91 12.61 -3.60
N VAL A 536 26.13 11.32 -3.46
CA VAL A 536 25.15 10.28 -3.76
C VAL A 536 24.02 10.32 -2.74
N ILE A 537 22.77 10.36 -3.18
CA ILE A 537 21.59 10.15 -2.34
C ILE A 537 21.12 8.71 -2.53
N ASP A 538 21.46 7.86 -1.57
CA ASP A 538 21.14 6.43 -1.51
C ASP A 538 19.95 6.20 -0.59
N VAL A 539 18.89 5.57 -1.09
CA VAL A 539 17.59 5.57 -0.40
C VAL A 539 17.01 4.18 -0.27
N GLN A 540 16.70 3.80 0.97
CA GLN A 540 15.89 2.62 1.30
C GLN A 540 14.69 3.00 2.17
N VAL A 541 13.57 3.34 1.55
CA VAL A 541 12.34 3.74 2.23
C VAL A 541 11.21 2.75 1.96
N LYS A 542 10.95 1.89 2.94
CA LYS A 542 9.96 0.82 2.88
C LYS A 542 9.70 0.27 4.28
N ARG A 543 8.59 -0.50 4.46
CA ARG A 543 8.33 -1.20 5.72
C ARG A 543 9.58 -1.93 6.20
N ILE A 544 9.90 -1.84 7.48
CA ILE A 544 11.03 -2.55 8.06
C ILE A 544 10.66 -4.01 8.24
N HIS A 545 11.45 -4.90 7.62
CA HIS A 545 11.21 -6.34 7.65
C HIS A 545 12.49 -7.11 7.32
N ALA A 546 12.68 -8.28 7.90
CA ALA A 546 13.90 -9.08 7.71
C ALA A 546 14.18 -9.36 6.23
N TYR A 547 13.18 -9.81 5.45
CA TYR A 547 13.37 -10.13 4.03
C TYR A 547 13.70 -8.91 3.14
N LYS A 548 13.35 -7.67 3.58
CA LYS A 548 13.68 -6.43 2.86
C LYS A 548 15.12 -5.97 3.11
N ARG A 549 15.77 -6.59 4.06
CA ARG A 549 17.22 -6.56 4.34
C ARG A 549 17.81 -5.17 4.59
N GLN A 550 17.11 -4.31 5.37
CA GLN A 550 17.70 -3.05 5.85
C GLN A 550 19.03 -3.30 6.57
N LEU A 551 19.16 -4.47 7.22
CA LEU A 551 20.40 -4.90 7.87
C LEU A 551 21.57 -5.02 6.88
N LEU A 552 21.33 -5.56 5.66
CA LEU A 552 22.34 -5.66 4.60
C LEU A 552 22.86 -4.27 4.18
N ASN A 553 21.94 -3.30 4.04
CA ASN A 553 22.32 -1.92 3.72
C ASN A 553 23.14 -1.28 4.86
N ALA A 554 22.74 -1.46 6.10
CA ALA A 554 23.50 -0.97 7.25
C ALA A 554 24.89 -1.62 7.36
N PHE A 555 25.05 -2.89 6.98
CA PHE A 555 26.35 -3.57 6.89
C PHE A 555 27.25 -2.96 5.81
N LYS A 556 26.69 -2.60 4.64
CA LYS A 556 27.43 -1.84 3.61
C LYS A 556 27.98 -0.55 4.21
N ILE A 557 27.16 0.20 4.95
CA ILE A 557 27.56 1.47 5.54
C ILE A 557 28.71 1.27 6.55
N LEU A 558 28.65 0.22 7.39
CA LEU A 558 29.75 -0.12 8.31
C LEU A 558 31.02 -0.52 7.57
N ALA A 559 30.94 -1.26 6.47
CA ALA A 559 32.12 -1.58 5.64
C ALA A 559 32.76 -0.32 5.05
N LEU A 560 31.96 0.63 4.60
CA LEU A 560 32.47 1.94 4.13
C LEU A 560 33.04 2.78 5.26
N TYR A 561 32.42 2.74 6.45
CA TYR A 561 32.95 3.35 7.68
C TYR A 561 34.34 2.80 8.00
N ASP A 562 34.50 1.49 8.06
CA ASP A 562 35.76 0.83 8.35
C ASP A 562 36.84 1.17 7.32
N ARG A 563 36.48 1.21 6.03
CA ARG A 563 37.36 1.60 4.91
C ARG A 563 37.90 3.02 5.12
N LEU A 564 37.05 3.99 5.52
CA LEU A 564 37.45 5.38 5.80
C LEU A 564 38.23 5.53 7.12
N LYS A 565 38.03 4.64 8.09
CA LYS A 565 38.84 4.62 9.33
C LYS A 565 40.24 4.08 9.09
N ASP A 566 40.40 3.12 8.19
CA ASP A 566 41.70 2.56 7.80
C ASP A 566 42.45 3.53 6.89
N ASP A 567 41.77 4.16 5.94
CA ASP A 567 42.32 5.14 5.01
C ASP A 567 41.35 6.32 4.82
N PRO A 568 41.58 7.46 5.49
CA PRO A 568 40.75 8.66 5.37
C PRO A 568 40.65 9.23 3.94
N ASP A 569 41.60 8.88 3.06
CA ASP A 569 41.64 9.32 1.67
C ASP A 569 41.12 8.22 0.69
N ALA A 570 40.55 7.14 1.24
CA ALA A 570 39.96 6.09 0.41
C ALA A 570 38.91 6.66 -0.55
N ALA A 571 38.85 6.10 -1.75
CA ALA A 571 37.94 6.52 -2.82
C ALA A 571 36.48 6.08 -2.52
N VAL A 572 35.92 6.61 -1.41
CA VAL A 572 34.49 6.45 -1.07
C VAL A 572 33.74 7.69 -1.53
N PRO A 573 32.76 7.56 -2.45
CA PRO A 573 31.96 8.71 -2.89
C PRO A 573 31.24 9.37 -1.71
N THR A 574 31.24 10.71 -1.67
CA THR A 574 30.42 11.43 -0.70
C THR A 574 28.96 10.99 -0.81
N SER A 575 28.35 10.54 0.29
CA SER A 575 27.04 9.88 0.24
C SER A 575 26.15 10.24 1.43
N THR A 576 24.85 10.31 1.17
CA THR A 576 23.81 10.37 2.20
C THR A 576 22.93 9.14 2.08
N PHE A 577 22.91 8.32 3.12
CA PHE A 577 22.08 7.11 3.21
C PHE A 577 20.80 7.46 3.94
N VAL A 578 19.67 7.32 3.25
CA VAL A 578 18.34 7.67 3.76
C VAL A 578 17.54 6.41 4.02
N PHE A 579 17.20 6.20 5.28
CA PHE A 579 16.28 5.15 5.72
C PHE A 579 14.96 5.76 6.17
N ALA A 580 13.86 5.08 5.90
CA ALA A 580 12.56 5.37 6.51
C ALA A 580 11.66 4.14 6.41
N GLY A 581 10.74 4.01 7.35
CA GLY A 581 9.75 2.93 7.35
C GLY A 581 9.33 2.54 8.76
N LYS A 582 8.14 2.00 8.87
CA LYS A 582 7.57 1.54 10.14
C LYS A 582 7.82 0.03 10.30
N ALA A 583 8.15 -0.39 11.52
CA ALA A 583 8.11 -1.79 11.93
C ALA A 583 6.71 -2.11 12.48
N ALA A 584 6.18 -3.31 12.22
CA ALA A 584 4.96 -3.75 12.88
C ALA A 584 5.14 -3.76 14.41
N HIS A 585 4.08 -3.44 15.15
CA HIS A 585 4.13 -3.23 16.61
C HIS A 585 4.79 -4.40 17.36
N SER A 586 4.43 -5.64 17.03
CA SER A 586 4.90 -6.86 17.67
C SER A 586 6.18 -7.44 17.06
N TYR A 587 6.73 -6.85 15.99
CA TYR A 587 7.86 -7.44 15.26
C TYR A 587 9.20 -6.99 15.86
N ALA A 588 9.67 -7.72 16.86
CA ALA A 588 10.88 -7.42 17.61
C ALA A 588 12.13 -7.25 16.73
N PHE A 589 12.37 -8.18 15.78
CA PHE A 589 13.52 -8.12 14.87
C PHE A 589 13.52 -6.80 14.04
N ALA A 590 12.37 -6.38 13.54
CA ALA A 590 12.29 -5.15 12.77
C ALA A 590 12.54 -3.90 13.65
N LYS A 591 12.04 -3.89 14.89
CA LYS A 591 12.33 -2.82 15.86
C LYS A 591 13.80 -2.78 16.22
N GLU A 592 14.45 -3.94 16.40
CA GLU A 592 15.87 -4.02 16.66
C GLU A 592 16.71 -3.58 15.45
N SER A 593 16.25 -3.87 14.22
CA SER A 593 16.86 -3.37 12.99
C SER A 593 16.81 -1.84 12.91
N ILE A 594 15.71 -1.20 13.32
CA ILE A 594 15.63 0.27 13.43
C ILE A 594 16.67 0.78 14.43
N ARG A 595 16.76 0.17 15.63
CA ARG A 595 17.72 0.55 16.65
C ARG A 595 19.17 0.43 16.15
N PHE A 596 19.46 -0.61 15.38
CA PHE A 596 20.76 -0.83 14.75
C PHE A 596 21.08 0.25 13.73
N VAL A 597 20.17 0.56 12.81
CA VAL A 597 20.36 1.62 11.80
C VAL A 597 20.57 3.00 12.49
N CYS A 598 19.83 3.30 13.55
CA CYS A 598 20.02 4.52 14.31
C CYS A 598 21.40 4.56 15.00
N ALA A 599 21.86 3.43 15.55
CA ALA A 599 23.20 3.36 16.16
C ALA A 599 24.33 3.51 15.12
N VAL A 600 24.16 2.95 13.92
CA VAL A 600 25.06 3.19 12.78
C VAL A 600 25.04 4.66 12.37
N ALA A 601 23.88 5.30 12.35
CA ALA A 601 23.76 6.72 12.06
C ALA A 601 24.50 7.57 13.09
N ASP A 602 24.36 7.28 14.38
CA ASP A 602 25.08 7.99 15.46
C ASP A 602 26.60 7.81 15.32
N LEU A 603 27.08 6.59 15.05
CA LEU A 603 28.51 6.32 14.83
C LEU A 603 29.05 7.12 13.64
N VAL A 604 28.43 7.04 12.49
CA VAL A 604 28.87 7.67 11.24
C VAL A 604 28.83 9.21 11.37
N ASN A 605 27.71 9.74 11.85
CA ASN A 605 27.49 11.19 11.87
C ASN A 605 28.32 11.91 12.93
N SER A 606 28.73 11.22 14.01
CA SER A 606 29.57 11.80 15.07
C SER A 606 31.08 11.66 14.83
N ASP A 607 31.52 10.76 13.93
CA ASP A 607 32.93 10.56 13.65
C ASP A 607 33.50 11.74 12.83
N PRO A 608 34.56 12.42 13.30
CA PRO A 608 35.09 13.65 12.68
C PRO A 608 35.75 13.42 11.30
N VAL A 609 36.10 12.19 10.96
CA VAL A 609 36.67 11.81 9.64
C VAL A 609 35.54 11.37 8.73
N VAL A 610 34.83 10.33 9.11
CA VAL A 610 33.79 9.66 8.29
C VAL A 610 32.64 10.59 7.97
N SER A 611 32.23 11.45 8.92
CA SER A 611 31.09 12.37 8.74
C SER A 611 31.30 13.44 7.67
N LYS A 612 32.52 13.60 7.17
CA LYS A 612 32.83 14.46 6.00
C LYS A 612 32.48 13.80 4.68
N HIS A 613 32.50 12.47 4.64
CA HIS A 613 32.25 11.67 3.46
C HIS A 613 30.85 11.06 3.46
N MET A 614 30.33 10.68 4.62
CA MET A 614 29.05 9.98 4.71
C MET A 614 28.13 10.60 5.76
N LYS A 615 26.84 10.60 5.46
CA LYS A 615 25.75 10.88 6.40
C LYS A 615 24.75 9.75 6.36
N VAL A 616 24.18 9.43 7.53
CA VAL A 616 23.09 8.45 7.64
C VAL A 616 21.92 9.10 8.36
N VAL A 617 20.74 8.99 7.81
CA VAL A 617 19.52 9.50 8.43
C VAL A 617 18.41 8.45 8.42
N PHE A 618 17.78 8.25 9.58
CA PHE A 618 16.53 7.53 9.69
C PHE A 618 15.39 8.55 9.83
N MET A 619 14.55 8.67 8.81
CA MET A 619 13.43 9.60 8.78
C MET A 619 12.21 8.95 9.40
N GLU A 620 11.78 9.43 10.57
CA GLU A 620 10.65 8.86 11.30
C GLU A 620 9.31 9.15 10.63
N ASN A 621 8.33 8.29 10.87
CA ASN A 621 6.94 8.42 10.44
C ASN A 621 6.75 8.50 8.91
N PHE A 622 7.40 7.61 8.17
CA PHE A 622 7.28 7.54 6.71
C PHE A 622 5.83 7.44 6.25
N GLY A 623 5.46 8.27 5.29
CA GLY A 623 4.14 8.33 4.66
C GLY A 623 4.22 8.80 3.21
N VAL A 624 3.08 9.04 2.58
CA VAL A 624 3.00 9.44 1.16
C VAL A 624 3.71 10.77 0.93
N THR A 625 3.42 11.78 1.75
CA THR A 625 4.01 13.12 1.63
C THR A 625 5.53 13.09 1.78
N MET A 626 6.06 12.35 2.75
CA MET A 626 7.51 12.20 2.90
C MET A 626 8.12 11.49 1.68
N GLY A 627 7.46 10.44 1.18
CA GLY A 627 7.88 9.74 -0.04
C GLY A 627 7.96 10.68 -1.26
N GLN A 628 6.97 11.56 -1.44
CA GLN A 628 6.95 12.55 -2.52
C GLN A 628 8.15 13.53 -2.47
N ARG A 629 8.69 13.80 -1.29
CA ARG A 629 9.91 14.62 -1.10
C ARG A 629 11.19 13.84 -1.38
N ILE A 630 11.20 12.53 -1.12
CA ILE A 630 12.39 11.68 -1.23
C ILE A 630 12.61 11.19 -2.65
N TYR A 631 11.56 10.68 -3.33
CA TYR A 631 11.70 10.05 -4.64
C TYR A 631 12.40 10.93 -5.69
N PRO A 632 12.10 12.25 -5.82
CA PRO A 632 12.77 13.12 -6.79
C PRO A 632 14.28 13.23 -6.62
N ALA A 633 14.75 13.18 -5.38
CA ALA A 633 16.13 13.45 -5.01
C ALA A 633 17.07 12.22 -5.07
N ALA A 634 16.51 11.02 -5.06
CA ALA A 634 17.29 9.80 -5.01
C ALA A 634 18.12 9.57 -6.29
N ASP A 635 19.38 9.19 -6.11
CA ASP A 635 20.23 8.66 -7.17
C ASP A 635 20.14 7.15 -7.21
N ILE A 636 20.30 6.49 -6.08
CA ILE A 636 20.26 5.04 -5.93
C ILE A 636 19.00 4.64 -5.16
N SER A 637 18.27 3.70 -5.74
CA SER A 637 17.07 3.10 -5.16
C SER A 637 17.39 1.68 -4.68
N GLU A 638 17.41 1.48 -3.36
CA GLU A 638 17.73 0.21 -2.71
C GLU A 638 16.52 -0.74 -2.74
N GLN A 639 16.59 -1.75 -3.62
CA GLN A 639 15.55 -2.76 -3.82
C GLN A 639 16.12 -4.16 -3.61
N ILE A 640 16.66 -4.37 -2.42
CA ILE A 640 17.56 -5.45 -2.04
C ILE A 640 16.89 -6.59 -1.26
N SER A 641 15.60 -6.82 -1.46
CA SER A 641 14.89 -7.97 -0.87
C SER A 641 15.59 -9.30 -1.20
N THR A 642 15.44 -10.30 -0.33
CA THR A 642 15.84 -11.66 -0.66
C THR A 642 15.05 -12.13 -1.87
N ALA A 643 15.73 -12.62 -2.91
CA ALA A 643 15.09 -13.02 -4.15
C ALA A 643 13.99 -14.08 -3.93
N GLY A 644 12.82 -13.86 -4.54
CA GLY A 644 11.64 -14.69 -4.38
C GLY A 644 10.78 -14.37 -3.15
N LYS A 645 11.03 -13.24 -2.43
CA LYS A 645 10.29 -12.85 -1.23
C LYS A 645 9.45 -11.58 -1.40
N GLU A 646 9.80 -10.67 -2.30
CA GLU A 646 8.98 -9.49 -2.62
C GLU A 646 8.08 -9.81 -3.81
N ALA A 647 6.76 -9.86 -3.60
CA ALA A 647 5.80 -10.19 -4.65
C ALA A 647 5.90 -9.25 -5.86
N SER A 648 6.04 -7.95 -5.63
CA SER A 648 6.22 -6.95 -6.66
C SER A 648 7.16 -5.84 -6.21
N GLY A 649 6.79 -5.11 -5.15
CA GLY A 649 7.34 -3.81 -4.84
C GLY A 649 6.75 -2.73 -5.76
N THR A 650 6.49 -1.55 -5.20
CA THR A 650 6.04 -0.36 -5.95
C THR A 650 6.94 0.85 -5.70
N GLY A 651 7.80 0.78 -4.69
CA GLY A 651 8.83 1.80 -4.44
C GLY A 651 9.78 1.94 -5.62
N CYS A 652 10.29 0.83 -6.17
CA CYS A 652 11.15 0.79 -7.34
C CYS A 652 10.57 1.57 -8.54
N MET A 653 9.25 1.46 -8.77
CA MET A 653 8.56 2.16 -9.86
C MET A 653 8.56 3.68 -9.66
N LYS A 654 8.32 4.16 -8.43
CA LYS A 654 8.32 5.59 -8.08
C LYS A 654 9.72 6.21 -8.21
N PHE A 655 10.74 5.49 -7.76
CA PHE A 655 12.13 5.89 -7.93
C PHE A 655 12.53 5.92 -9.40
N MET A 656 12.18 4.88 -10.17
CA MET A 656 12.42 4.80 -11.61
C MET A 656 11.83 5.98 -12.36
N MET A 657 10.55 6.35 -12.07
CA MET A 657 9.87 7.51 -12.67
C MET A 657 10.60 8.83 -12.39
N ASN A 658 11.34 8.91 -11.28
CA ASN A 658 12.12 10.07 -10.87
C ASN A 658 13.60 9.97 -11.24
N GLY A 659 13.97 8.97 -12.03
CA GLY A 659 15.32 8.81 -12.59
C GLY A 659 16.36 8.27 -11.61
N ALA A 660 15.94 7.66 -10.49
CA ALA A 660 16.88 6.88 -9.68
C ALA A 660 17.21 5.56 -10.36
N VAL A 661 18.46 5.13 -10.25
CA VAL A 661 18.89 3.82 -10.72
C VAL A 661 18.70 2.80 -9.62
N THR A 662 18.02 1.71 -9.92
CA THR A 662 17.80 0.63 -8.96
C THR A 662 19.09 -0.16 -8.74
N LEU A 663 19.47 -0.32 -7.47
CA LEU A 663 20.40 -1.33 -6.98
C LEU A 663 19.57 -2.40 -6.27
N GLY A 664 19.53 -3.61 -6.81
CA GLY A 664 18.59 -4.61 -6.32
C GLY A 664 18.92 -6.04 -6.69
N THR A 665 18.07 -6.93 -6.24
CA THR A 665 18.07 -8.35 -6.59
C THR A 665 17.09 -8.62 -7.73
N LEU A 666 17.20 -9.79 -8.37
CA LEU A 666 16.20 -10.28 -9.33
C LEU A 666 14.97 -10.80 -8.57
N ASP A 667 14.17 -9.86 -8.07
CA ASP A 667 12.98 -10.13 -7.28
C ASP A 667 11.84 -9.17 -7.66
N GLY A 668 10.61 -9.63 -7.57
CA GLY A 668 9.40 -8.85 -7.83
C GLY A 668 9.47 -8.10 -9.17
N ALA A 669 9.12 -6.82 -9.13
CA ALA A 669 9.12 -5.95 -10.32
C ALA A 669 10.53 -5.58 -10.84
N ASN A 670 11.61 -5.81 -10.07
CA ASN A 670 12.96 -5.53 -10.54
C ASN A 670 13.32 -6.35 -11.79
N VAL A 671 12.77 -7.56 -11.93
CA VAL A 671 12.95 -8.41 -13.11
C VAL A 671 12.42 -7.69 -14.36
N GLU A 672 11.17 -7.21 -14.29
CA GLU A 672 10.53 -6.50 -15.40
C GLU A 672 11.16 -5.12 -15.64
N ILE A 673 11.64 -4.42 -14.59
CA ILE A 673 12.43 -3.18 -14.75
C ILE A 673 13.68 -3.48 -15.56
N ARG A 674 14.47 -4.49 -15.19
CA ARG A 674 15.68 -4.88 -15.93
C ARG A 674 15.38 -5.19 -17.39
N ASP A 675 14.32 -5.95 -17.65
CA ASP A 675 13.96 -6.34 -19.02
C ASP A 675 13.54 -5.14 -19.88
N ARG A 676 12.98 -4.08 -19.25
CA ARG A 676 12.57 -2.86 -19.92
C ARG A 676 13.69 -1.87 -20.17
N VAL A 677 14.56 -1.67 -19.17
CA VAL A 677 15.62 -0.66 -19.27
C VAL A 677 16.91 -1.21 -19.89
N GLY A 678 17.11 -2.52 -19.90
CA GLY A 678 18.38 -3.18 -20.25
C GLY A 678 19.28 -3.35 -19.03
N ALA A 679 20.06 -4.43 -19.01
CA ALA A 679 20.89 -4.81 -17.87
C ALA A 679 21.95 -3.75 -17.50
N GLU A 680 22.37 -2.93 -18.45
CA GLU A 680 23.34 -1.85 -18.25
C GLU A 680 22.77 -0.61 -17.54
N ASN A 681 21.43 -0.49 -17.43
CA ASN A 681 20.74 0.67 -16.86
C ASN A 681 20.11 0.39 -15.47
N ILE A 682 20.47 -0.74 -14.88
CA ILE A 682 20.09 -1.20 -13.53
C ILE A 682 21.29 -1.93 -12.93
N SER A 683 21.45 -1.94 -11.61
CA SER A 683 22.51 -2.70 -10.93
C SER A 683 21.91 -3.88 -10.19
N ILE A 684 22.22 -5.11 -10.63
CA ILE A 684 21.68 -6.35 -10.06
C ILE A 684 22.81 -7.15 -9.40
N PHE A 685 22.50 -7.73 -8.23
CA PHE A 685 23.42 -8.55 -7.47
C PHE A 685 22.71 -9.72 -6.79
N GLY A 686 23.50 -10.63 -6.22
CA GLY A 686 23.07 -11.66 -5.26
C GLY A 686 22.39 -12.88 -5.88
N LEU A 687 21.82 -13.69 -5.00
CA LEU A 687 21.15 -14.94 -5.35
C LEU A 687 19.91 -14.72 -6.22
N THR A 688 19.62 -15.68 -7.10
CA THR A 688 18.33 -15.78 -7.80
C THR A 688 17.25 -16.41 -6.92
N SER A 689 15.99 -16.33 -7.33
CA SER A 689 14.88 -16.97 -6.63
C SER A 689 15.03 -18.51 -6.59
N GLU A 690 15.53 -19.11 -7.66
CA GLU A 690 15.78 -20.56 -7.75
C GLU A 690 16.92 -20.99 -6.80
N GLU A 691 17.97 -20.18 -6.69
CA GLU A 691 19.06 -20.46 -5.75
C GLU A 691 18.61 -20.33 -4.30
N THR A 692 17.82 -19.28 -4.01
CA THR A 692 17.21 -19.06 -2.69
C THR A 692 16.32 -20.24 -2.30
N GLU A 693 15.43 -20.66 -3.20
CA GLU A 693 14.55 -21.81 -2.98
C GLU A 693 15.35 -23.11 -2.77
N ARG A 694 16.37 -23.33 -3.58
CA ARG A 694 17.26 -24.51 -3.42
C ARG A 694 17.92 -24.53 -2.04
N TYR A 695 18.49 -23.42 -1.58
CA TYR A 695 19.11 -23.36 -0.25
C TYR A 695 18.08 -23.54 0.87
N THR A 696 16.90 -23.01 0.70
CA THR A 696 15.82 -23.15 1.70
C THR A 696 15.30 -24.59 1.79
N THR A 697 15.15 -25.28 0.64
CA THR A 697 14.54 -26.62 0.59
C THR A 697 15.53 -27.76 0.70
N GLN A 698 16.75 -27.60 0.15
CA GLN A 698 17.79 -28.65 0.08
C GLN A 698 18.94 -28.42 1.05
N GLY A 699 19.02 -27.23 1.67
CA GLY A 699 20.15 -26.85 2.52
C GLY A 699 21.43 -26.51 1.74
N GLY A 700 22.57 -26.59 2.42
CA GLY A 700 23.88 -26.32 1.83
C GLY A 700 24.36 -24.87 1.98
N TYR A 701 23.61 -24.02 2.67
CA TYR A 701 24.05 -22.71 3.11
C TYR A 701 24.52 -22.75 4.57
N ASN A 702 25.67 -22.12 4.83
CA ASN A 702 26.23 -21.96 6.16
C ASN A 702 26.67 -20.50 6.38
N ALA A 703 25.94 -19.80 7.20
CA ALA A 703 26.16 -18.39 7.49
C ALA A 703 27.52 -18.13 8.19
N ARG A 704 27.98 -19.04 9.07
CA ARG A 704 29.28 -18.92 9.75
C ARG A 704 30.44 -19.04 8.77
N GLU A 705 30.37 -19.96 7.82
CA GLU A 705 31.41 -20.10 6.78
C GLU A 705 31.49 -18.85 5.91
N CYS A 706 30.34 -18.22 5.60
CA CYS A 706 30.36 -16.93 4.90
C CYS A 706 31.05 -15.84 5.73
N ALA A 707 30.73 -15.74 7.02
CA ALA A 707 31.33 -14.78 7.92
C ALA A 707 32.86 -14.99 8.10
N GLU A 708 33.30 -16.24 8.23
CA GLU A 708 34.71 -16.59 8.44
C GLU A 708 35.57 -16.47 7.16
N SER A 709 34.96 -16.62 5.99
CA SER A 709 35.67 -16.55 4.70
C SER A 709 35.87 -15.12 4.16
N ASP A 710 35.14 -14.14 4.66
CA ASP A 710 35.21 -12.73 4.24
C ASP A 710 35.70 -11.84 5.39
N PRO A 711 36.94 -11.36 5.37
CA PRO A 711 37.49 -10.51 6.44
C PRO A 711 36.73 -9.18 6.62
N VAL A 712 36.17 -8.61 5.54
CA VAL A 712 35.38 -7.36 5.60
C VAL A 712 34.07 -7.65 6.34
N LEU A 713 33.38 -8.74 5.97
CA LEU A 713 32.17 -9.16 6.61
C LEU A 713 32.40 -9.52 8.09
N ALA A 714 33.48 -10.23 8.41
CA ALA A 714 33.83 -10.58 9.79
C ALA A 714 34.00 -9.32 10.66
N ARG A 715 34.64 -8.28 10.14
CA ARG A 715 34.81 -7.00 10.83
C ARG A 715 33.49 -6.26 11.01
N VAL A 716 32.66 -6.21 9.98
CA VAL A 716 31.31 -5.62 10.07
C VAL A 716 30.46 -6.33 11.12
N LEU A 717 30.50 -7.66 11.16
CA LEU A 717 29.77 -8.42 12.18
C LEU A 717 30.27 -8.18 13.60
N ALA A 718 31.56 -7.86 13.78
CA ALA A 718 32.10 -7.55 15.12
C ALA A 718 31.43 -6.31 15.74
N HIS A 719 31.02 -5.34 14.93
CA HIS A 719 30.28 -4.17 15.41
C HIS A 719 28.97 -4.50 16.11
N LEU A 720 28.36 -5.67 15.84
CA LEU A 720 27.14 -6.08 16.55
C LEU A 720 27.37 -6.29 18.05
N THR A 721 28.59 -6.69 18.47
CA THR A 721 28.83 -7.15 19.84
C THR A 721 30.06 -6.55 20.53
N ASP A 722 30.92 -5.83 19.80
CA ASP A 722 32.14 -5.19 20.36
C ASP A 722 31.88 -3.85 21.11
N ASN A 723 30.64 -3.40 21.12
CA ASN A 723 30.18 -2.14 21.72
C ASN A 723 30.61 -0.85 20.98
N SER A 724 31.16 -0.95 19.77
CA SER A 724 31.52 0.22 18.94
C SER A 724 30.32 1.11 18.62
N LEU A 725 29.14 0.53 18.54
CA LEU A 725 27.85 1.23 18.33
C LEU A 725 27.21 1.76 19.63
N GLY A 726 27.95 1.81 20.77
CA GLY A 726 27.41 2.19 22.06
C GLY A 726 26.38 1.22 22.65
N SER A 727 26.10 0.13 21.94
CA SER A 727 25.14 -0.92 22.31
C SER A 727 25.58 -2.25 21.69
N ARG A 728 25.01 -3.34 22.20
CA ARG A 728 25.18 -4.67 21.62
C ARG A 728 23.86 -5.16 21.01
N PHE A 729 23.94 -5.92 19.92
CA PHE A 729 22.81 -6.37 19.09
C PHE A 729 22.82 -7.91 19.00
N TRP A 730 22.79 -8.57 20.16
CA TRP A 730 22.84 -10.03 20.24
C TRP A 730 21.73 -10.73 19.47
N ASP A 731 20.53 -10.16 19.46
CA ASP A 731 19.38 -10.75 18.74
C ASP A 731 19.60 -10.75 17.22
N LEU A 732 20.28 -9.73 16.68
CA LEU A 732 20.64 -9.67 15.26
C LEU A 732 21.78 -10.64 14.95
N GLU A 733 22.80 -10.73 15.82
CA GLU A 733 23.88 -11.69 15.67
C GLU A 733 23.35 -13.14 15.74
N ASP A 734 22.48 -13.44 16.71
CA ASP A 734 21.84 -14.75 16.84
C ASP A 734 21.03 -15.10 15.57
N ALA A 735 20.25 -14.16 15.02
CA ALA A 735 19.50 -14.39 13.78
C ALA A 735 20.41 -14.76 12.61
N LEU A 736 21.56 -14.10 12.50
CA LEU A 736 22.52 -14.34 11.42
C LEU A 736 23.37 -15.60 11.64
N LEU A 737 24.00 -15.76 12.81
CA LEU A 737 25.01 -16.79 13.05
C LEU A 737 24.49 -18.06 13.73
N LYS A 738 23.53 -17.93 14.63
CA LYS A 738 22.96 -19.06 15.36
C LYS A 738 21.78 -19.69 14.61
N TYR A 739 20.91 -18.88 14.02
CA TYR A 739 19.75 -19.32 13.23
C TYR A 739 20.01 -19.35 11.72
N ASN A 740 21.27 -19.27 11.32
CA ASN A 740 21.76 -19.51 9.97
C ASN A 740 21.19 -18.55 8.90
N ASP A 741 20.95 -17.28 9.28
CA ASP A 741 20.65 -16.19 8.32
C ASP A 741 19.58 -16.57 7.27
N GLU A 742 18.36 -16.74 7.70
CA GLU A 742 17.20 -17.15 6.90
C GLU A 742 17.06 -16.36 5.56
N PHE A 743 17.51 -15.10 5.53
CA PHE A 743 17.35 -14.21 4.39
C PHE A 743 18.64 -13.96 3.60
N PHE A 744 19.67 -14.77 3.78
CA PHE A 744 20.93 -14.77 3.01
C PHE A 744 21.64 -13.40 2.98
N VAL A 745 21.57 -12.64 4.09
CA VAL A 745 22.22 -11.33 4.24
C VAL A 745 23.74 -11.45 4.07
N LEU A 746 24.33 -12.48 4.72
CA LEU A 746 25.80 -12.67 4.68
C LEU A 746 26.26 -13.19 3.33
N ARG A 747 25.46 -14.01 2.65
CA ARG A 747 25.79 -14.56 1.33
C ARG A 747 25.84 -13.49 0.25
N ASP A 748 24.90 -12.53 0.32
CA ASP A 748 24.75 -11.47 -0.67
C ASP A 748 25.58 -10.21 -0.34
N PHE A 749 26.30 -10.18 0.80
CA PHE A 749 27.02 -8.99 1.26
C PHE A 749 28.13 -8.54 0.28
N ALA A 750 29.06 -9.42 -0.06
CA ALA A 750 30.18 -9.05 -0.93
C ALA A 750 29.74 -8.63 -2.35
N PRO A 751 28.84 -9.36 -3.05
CA PRO A 751 28.34 -8.91 -4.34
C PRO A 751 27.53 -7.61 -4.25
N TYR A 752 26.80 -7.38 -3.16
CA TYR A 752 26.09 -6.14 -2.93
C TYR A 752 27.02 -4.94 -2.77
N LEU A 753 28.05 -5.07 -1.92
CA LEU A 753 29.05 -4.01 -1.72
C LEU A 753 29.76 -3.65 -3.03
N ALA A 754 30.18 -4.65 -3.82
CA ALA A 754 30.82 -4.44 -5.11
C ALA A 754 29.91 -3.77 -6.14
N ALA A 755 28.62 -4.14 -6.17
CA ALA A 755 27.63 -3.52 -7.03
C ALA A 755 27.38 -2.06 -6.66
N TRP A 756 27.33 -1.75 -5.35
CA TRP A 756 27.22 -0.39 -4.87
C TRP A 756 28.44 0.45 -5.21
N ASP A 757 29.66 -0.03 -4.94
CA ASP A 757 30.90 0.66 -5.26
C ASP A 757 30.94 1.07 -6.74
N THR A 758 30.53 0.16 -7.63
CA THR A 758 30.48 0.42 -9.07
C THR A 758 29.46 1.49 -9.43
N LEU A 759 28.23 1.38 -8.92
CA LEU A 759 27.16 2.30 -9.26
C LEU A 759 27.38 3.69 -8.66
N ALA A 760 27.85 3.77 -7.40
CA ALA A 760 28.10 5.02 -6.71
C ALA A 760 29.24 5.82 -7.36
N ALA A 761 30.27 5.16 -7.90
CA ALA A 761 31.35 5.80 -8.62
C ALA A 761 30.92 6.42 -9.97
N GLU A 762 29.83 5.97 -10.56
CA GLU A 762 29.26 6.53 -11.79
C GLU A 762 28.36 7.77 -11.52
N THR A 763 27.87 7.92 -10.30
CA THR A 763 26.89 8.97 -9.94
C THR A 763 27.49 10.36 -10.23
N GLY A 764 26.70 11.23 -10.88
CA GLY A 764 27.11 12.54 -11.32
C GLY A 764 27.77 12.58 -12.72
N ASN A 765 28.13 11.45 -13.31
CA ASN A 765 28.65 11.38 -14.67
C ASN A 765 27.51 11.41 -15.70
N LEU A 766 27.84 11.82 -16.95
CA LEU A 766 26.85 11.79 -18.04
C LEU A 766 26.31 10.39 -18.33
N SER A 767 27.13 9.36 -18.12
CA SER A 767 26.69 7.96 -18.24
C SER A 767 25.59 7.61 -17.25
N PHE A 768 25.68 8.12 -16.00
CA PHE A 768 24.65 7.94 -15.00
C PHE A 768 23.35 8.68 -15.36
N HIS A 769 23.46 9.94 -15.83
CA HIS A 769 22.27 10.69 -16.28
C HIS A 769 21.61 10.06 -17.49
N ARG A 770 22.36 9.40 -18.36
CA ARG A 770 21.83 8.59 -19.45
C ARG A 770 21.02 7.40 -18.92
N LYS A 771 21.54 6.66 -17.93
CA LYS A 771 20.80 5.59 -17.25
C LYS A 771 19.53 6.14 -16.61
N SER A 772 19.62 7.28 -15.93
CA SER A 772 18.49 7.97 -15.30
C SER A 772 17.39 8.29 -16.32
N LEU A 773 17.74 8.89 -17.46
CA LEU A 773 16.78 9.23 -18.51
C LEU A 773 16.11 7.98 -19.11
N ILE A 774 16.86 6.90 -19.33
CA ILE A 774 16.31 5.64 -19.84
C ILE A 774 15.31 5.04 -18.82
N ASN A 775 15.62 5.10 -17.52
CA ASN A 775 14.71 4.67 -16.48
C ASN A 775 13.40 5.49 -16.50
N ILE A 776 13.49 6.82 -16.60
CA ILE A 776 12.31 7.69 -16.73
C ILE A 776 11.49 7.31 -17.97
N ALA A 777 12.14 7.21 -19.12
CA ALA A 777 11.49 6.90 -20.39
C ALA A 777 10.72 5.57 -20.36
N LYS A 778 11.28 4.56 -19.71
CA LYS A 778 10.69 3.22 -19.62
C LYS A 778 9.69 3.07 -18.48
N SER A 779 9.54 4.08 -17.62
CA SER A 779 8.67 4.01 -16.44
C SER A 779 7.19 4.04 -16.75
N GLY A 780 6.78 4.49 -17.94
CA GLY A 780 5.37 4.52 -18.36
C GLY A 780 4.68 3.15 -18.30
N TRP A 781 5.40 2.06 -18.52
CA TRP A 781 4.92 0.71 -18.32
C TRP A 781 4.42 0.44 -16.90
N PHE A 782 5.05 1.07 -15.90
CA PHE A 782 4.70 0.92 -14.49
C PHE A 782 3.68 1.96 -14.02
N SER A 783 2.95 2.57 -14.95
CA SER A 783 1.77 3.38 -14.61
C SER A 783 0.61 2.50 -14.14
N SER A 784 -0.12 2.99 -13.13
CA SER A 784 -1.37 2.37 -12.70
C SER A 784 -2.47 2.45 -13.76
N ASP A 785 -2.40 3.38 -14.73
CA ASP A 785 -3.34 3.44 -15.86
C ASP A 785 -3.23 2.18 -16.72
N ARG A 786 -2.00 1.76 -17.08
CA ARG A 786 -1.79 0.51 -17.81
C ARG A 786 -2.32 -0.69 -17.01
N ALA A 787 -1.97 -0.78 -15.70
CA ALA A 787 -2.42 -1.89 -14.87
C ALA A 787 -3.95 -1.96 -14.80
N VAL A 788 -4.61 -0.84 -14.53
CA VAL A 788 -6.08 -0.75 -14.45
C VAL A 788 -6.73 -1.11 -15.80
N GLY A 789 -6.16 -0.67 -16.93
CA GLY A 789 -6.65 -1.04 -18.27
C GLY A 789 -6.66 -2.55 -18.49
N GLU A 790 -5.64 -3.26 -18.00
CA GLU A 790 -5.61 -4.73 -18.07
C GLU A 790 -6.67 -5.39 -17.16
N TYR A 791 -6.91 -4.86 -15.95
CA TYR A 791 -8.00 -5.34 -15.09
C TYR A 791 -9.37 -5.11 -15.73
N VAL A 792 -9.60 -3.94 -16.31
CA VAL A 792 -10.85 -3.55 -17.01
C VAL A 792 -11.16 -4.53 -18.13
N THR A 793 -10.17 -4.87 -18.94
CA THR A 793 -10.33 -5.73 -20.11
C THR A 793 -10.44 -7.21 -19.73
N ASP A 794 -9.48 -7.70 -18.94
CA ASP A 794 -9.25 -9.15 -18.78
C ASP A 794 -10.01 -9.75 -17.58
N ILE A 795 -10.32 -8.94 -16.56
CA ILE A 795 -10.90 -9.43 -15.31
C ILE A 795 -12.32 -8.90 -15.11
N TRP A 796 -12.50 -7.58 -15.19
CA TRP A 796 -13.81 -6.98 -14.90
C TRP A 796 -14.70 -6.91 -16.13
N HIS A 797 -14.17 -7.06 -17.35
CA HIS A 797 -14.90 -7.05 -18.60
C HIS A 797 -15.82 -5.82 -18.72
N ILE A 798 -15.28 -4.65 -18.47
CA ILE A 798 -15.95 -3.36 -18.65
C ILE A 798 -15.66 -2.88 -20.08
N ARG A 799 -16.71 -2.51 -20.81
CA ARG A 799 -16.62 -2.04 -22.19
C ARG A 799 -16.69 -0.53 -22.25
#